data_6afab08a0fb5750202b283a061f05894
#
_entry.id   6afab08a0fb5750202b283a061f05894
#
_cell.length_a   1.000
_cell.length_b   1.000
_cell.length_c   1.000
_cell.angle_alpha   90.00
_cell.angle_beta   90.00
_cell.angle_gamma   90.00
#
_symmetry.space_group_name_H-M   'P 1'
#
loop_
_entity.id
_entity.type
_entity.pdbx_description
1 polymer ?
#
loop_
_entity_poly.entity_id
_entity_poly.type
_entity_poly.pdbx_seq_one_letter_code
_entity_poly.pdbx_strand_id
1 'polypeptide(L)'
;MVDAVQAEASMKRSAYWLGMASVFLLALSVRLPCPASKYTVWYERSAAFWGALFEGDLKATYQSYHPGVTTMWIAGSGMRAYLANQGQPAADIVSLPGELPSPQSPSAHAGTAALGLVIALCILGACALAAQLMGKAVGLIAGVFLALDPFFVAQSKLIHVDALLSSFMLLSALLLIRYAQTKRWSELVFSGVFGGLALLTKSPALFLVPFAGLSLTIGHLSSDGASSFLQVSTWRKLPKRTIPALAVWVMAAAVVFFVLWPAMWVQPGRTVSDMLLNGVLHHAEQSHPFPQFFLGETVRNLGPTYYPAVLAWKMSLVTLPAFGLALWFAVRDRGEEDSRTARYVLVYATAFLLQMTLSAKKTSRYVLPVFLALDVLAAWGLVRGMETLRARTTWLTGRASALLLAGVLALHSGLVLRVHPYPGTHHNLLLGGSRVARSLFQLGDQGEGLDRAARYLNQKPGAGFLTVGICDPGNLMFRENFKGVTKPINHTTVDYRVFHVNDVQRSVRFEHCETYWEACQAEGPIWTQSFDGVPYVWVCSAYARDLSAFSVDHRVDARLGDHVELLGYTLPSTMISAGDTFSVTLFWRSDGLVGADNHVFVHVLDQGGNLVAQHDGVPASRDRPTWGWQKGEVVRDDHPVPVPAGLPRGTYTLSVGMYDYGTKARLPARDADGTELPGGQITLSELAISGAP
;
A
#
# COMPACT_ATOMS: atom_id res chain seq x y z
N MET A 1 48.30 6.86 -6.33
CA MET A 1 47.76 7.43 -5.06
C MET A 1 47.74 8.97 -5.08
N VAL A 2 48.80 9.65 -5.51
CA VAL A 2 48.89 11.13 -5.59
C VAL A 2 47.87 11.70 -6.58
N ASP A 3 47.65 11.07 -7.74
CA ASP A 3 46.71 11.57 -8.77
C ASP A 3 45.21 11.40 -8.41
N ALA A 4 44.86 10.41 -7.61
CA ALA A 4 43.47 10.22 -7.14
C ALA A 4 43.09 11.30 -6.10
N VAL A 5 44.00 11.64 -5.20
CA VAL A 5 43.81 12.73 -4.22
C VAL A 5 43.74 14.09 -4.92
N GLN A 6 44.49 14.30 -6.02
CA GLN A 6 44.38 15.52 -6.82
C GLN A 6 43.06 15.61 -7.64
N ALA A 7 42.51 14.50 -8.11
CA ALA A 7 41.22 14.50 -8.81
C ALA A 7 40.03 14.85 -7.86
N GLU A 8 40.09 14.43 -6.62
CA GLU A 8 39.11 14.76 -5.59
C GLU A 8 39.16 16.24 -5.15
N ALA A 9 40.40 16.82 -5.11
CA ALA A 9 40.58 18.24 -4.87
C ALA A 9 40.05 19.15 -5.98
N SER A 10 39.76 18.61 -7.18
CA SER A 10 39.43 19.40 -8.35
C SER A 10 37.92 19.72 -8.53
N MET A 11 37.01 19.08 -7.77
CA MET A 11 35.61 19.46 -7.85
C MET A 11 35.42 20.89 -7.32
N LYS A 12 35.12 21.84 -8.21
CA LYS A 12 34.84 23.23 -7.83
C LYS A 12 33.76 23.26 -6.74
N ARG A 13 33.95 24.08 -5.73
CA ARG A 13 33.01 24.23 -4.60
C ARG A 13 31.57 24.48 -5.09
N SER A 14 31.41 25.25 -6.15
CA SER A 14 30.12 25.54 -6.80
C SER A 14 29.46 24.27 -7.37
N ALA A 15 30.23 23.39 -8.03
CA ALA A 15 29.70 22.15 -8.61
C ALA A 15 29.21 21.17 -7.52
N TYR A 16 29.92 21.08 -6.40
CA TYR A 16 29.48 20.27 -5.27
C TYR A 16 28.14 20.77 -4.69
N TRP A 17 28.00 22.09 -4.45
CA TRP A 17 26.75 22.65 -3.94
C TRP A 17 25.60 22.52 -4.93
N LEU A 18 25.85 22.65 -6.22
CA LEU A 18 24.84 22.38 -7.26
C LEU A 18 24.41 20.91 -7.22
N GLY A 19 25.35 19.97 -7.07
CA GLY A 19 25.03 18.55 -6.89
C GLY A 19 24.18 18.29 -5.65
N MET A 20 24.48 18.92 -4.52
CA MET A 20 23.69 18.83 -3.29
C MET A 20 22.27 19.35 -3.48
N ALA A 21 22.11 20.50 -4.14
CA ALA A 21 20.81 21.06 -4.47
C ALA A 21 20.01 20.15 -5.42
N SER A 22 20.68 19.55 -6.41
CA SER A 22 20.06 18.61 -7.34
C SER A 22 19.58 17.33 -6.62
N VAL A 23 20.38 16.79 -5.69
CA VAL A 23 19.98 15.64 -4.85
C VAL A 23 18.75 15.98 -4.01
N PHE A 24 18.74 17.16 -3.39
CA PHE A 24 17.58 17.61 -2.59
C PHE A 24 16.31 17.74 -3.43
N LEU A 25 16.40 18.41 -4.58
CA LEU A 25 15.26 18.60 -5.49
C LEU A 25 14.76 17.23 -6.03
N LEU A 26 15.67 16.35 -6.38
CA LEU A 26 15.34 14.99 -6.83
C LEU A 26 14.62 14.21 -5.71
N ALA A 27 15.18 14.22 -4.49
CA ALA A 27 14.60 13.54 -3.35
C ALA A 27 13.19 14.06 -3.03
N LEU A 28 12.99 15.38 -3.13
CA LEU A 28 11.69 16.00 -2.90
C LEU A 28 10.70 15.66 -4.02
N SER A 29 11.10 15.81 -5.28
CA SER A 29 10.20 15.64 -6.44
C SER A 29 9.55 14.28 -6.52
N VAL A 30 10.31 13.20 -6.24
CA VAL A 30 9.77 11.82 -6.30
C VAL A 30 8.86 11.47 -5.11
N ARG A 31 8.82 12.32 -4.07
CA ARG A 31 8.02 12.13 -2.85
C ARG A 31 6.75 12.97 -2.78
N LEU A 32 6.69 14.08 -3.54
CA LEU A 32 5.51 14.97 -3.54
C LEU A 32 4.26 14.35 -4.20
N PRO A 33 4.31 13.72 -5.38
CA PRO A 33 3.12 13.11 -5.96
C PRO A 33 2.76 11.83 -5.21
N CYS A 34 1.57 11.81 -4.61
CA CYS A 34 1.08 10.65 -3.87
C CYS A 34 -0.13 10.04 -4.56
N PRO A 35 -0.08 8.78 -5.01
CA PRO A 35 -1.27 7.99 -5.04
C PRO A 35 -1.72 7.70 -3.60
N ALA A 36 -3.02 7.53 -3.39
CA ALA A 36 -3.57 7.23 -2.09
C ALA A 36 -2.90 6.04 -1.41
N SER A 37 -2.81 6.10 -0.10
CA SER A 37 -2.37 5.02 0.76
C SER A 37 -3.57 4.24 1.29
N LYS A 38 -3.44 2.92 1.49
CA LYS A 38 -4.43 2.15 2.23
C LYS A 38 -4.39 2.40 3.75
N TYR A 39 -3.41 3.14 4.25
CA TYR A 39 -3.18 3.32 5.68
C TYR A 39 -3.69 4.68 6.17
N THR A 40 -4.76 4.67 6.99
CA THR A 40 -5.28 5.86 7.68
C THR A 40 -4.68 6.07 9.06
N VAL A 41 -4.20 5.01 9.70
CA VAL A 41 -3.89 4.98 11.14
C VAL A 41 -2.98 6.14 11.59
N TRP A 42 -1.95 6.48 10.83
CA TRP A 42 -1.05 7.57 11.20
C TRP A 42 -1.59 8.95 10.83
N TYR A 43 -2.47 9.04 9.84
CA TYR A 43 -3.24 10.24 9.57
C TYR A 43 -4.16 10.57 10.75
N GLU A 44 -4.99 9.62 11.16
CA GLU A 44 -5.92 9.73 12.28
C GLU A 44 -5.19 10.07 13.59
N ARG A 45 -4.08 9.38 13.88
CA ARG A 45 -3.24 9.65 15.04
C ARG A 45 -2.61 11.05 15.00
N SER A 46 -2.19 11.53 13.84
CA SER A 46 -1.66 12.88 13.68
C SER A 46 -2.73 13.93 14.01
N ALA A 47 -3.94 13.73 13.50
CA ALA A 47 -5.07 14.60 13.78
C ALA A 47 -5.42 14.58 15.29
N ALA A 48 -5.57 13.39 15.90
CA ALA A 48 -5.88 13.23 17.31
C ALA A 48 -4.79 13.80 18.23
N PHE A 49 -3.51 13.64 17.86
CA PHE A 49 -2.38 14.22 18.61
C PHE A 49 -2.46 15.75 18.66
N TRP A 50 -2.72 16.40 17.53
CA TRP A 50 -2.84 17.85 17.45
C TRP A 50 -4.13 18.36 18.12
N GLY A 51 -5.25 17.62 17.98
CA GLY A 51 -6.48 17.90 18.72
C GLY A 51 -6.23 17.94 20.23
N ALA A 52 -5.57 16.90 20.77
CA ALA A 52 -5.20 16.83 22.16
C ALA A 52 -4.31 18.00 22.63
N LEU A 53 -3.39 18.47 21.78
CA LEU A 53 -2.58 19.66 22.07
C LEU A 53 -3.40 20.94 22.17
N PHE A 54 -4.38 21.15 21.28
CA PHE A 54 -5.24 22.33 21.30
C PHE A 54 -6.24 22.32 22.46
N GLU A 55 -6.70 21.13 22.85
CA GLU A 55 -7.58 20.94 24.03
C GLU A 55 -6.82 21.02 25.35
N GLY A 56 -5.48 21.02 25.31
CA GLY A 56 -4.63 20.99 26.50
C GLY A 56 -4.59 19.64 27.20
N ASP A 57 -5.15 18.57 26.60
CA ASP A 57 -5.08 17.21 27.13
C ASP A 57 -3.74 16.55 26.74
N LEU A 58 -2.71 16.86 27.52
CA LEU A 58 -1.36 16.32 27.29
C LEU A 58 -1.29 14.79 27.42
N LYS A 59 -2.20 14.15 28.17
CA LYS A 59 -2.27 12.69 28.29
C LYS A 59 -2.71 12.05 26.98
N ALA A 60 -3.66 12.66 26.29
CA ALA A 60 -4.17 12.19 25.01
C ALA A 60 -3.16 12.33 23.86
N THR A 61 -2.02 13.02 24.05
CA THR A 61 -0.91 12.99 23.10
C THR A 61 -0.20 11.62 23.02
N TYR A 62 -0.50 10.70 23.96
CA TYR A 62 -0.13 9.29 23.86
C TYR A 62 -1.12 8.54 22.98
N GLN A 63 -0.76 8.29 21.71
CA GLN A 63 -1.64 7.66 20.74
C GLN A 63 -1.39 6.16 20.56
N SER A 64 -0.19 5.67 20.88
CA SER A 64 0.19 4.26 20.69
C SER A 64 1.48 3.91 21.43
N TYR A 65 1.66 2.60 21.68
CA TYR A 65 2.92 2.04 22.20
C TYR A 65 4.11 2.16 21.20
N HIS A 66 3.86 2.23 19.89
CA HIS A 66 4.82 2.77 18.94
C HIS A 66 4.66 4.28 18.92
N PRO A 67 5.63 5.06 19.41
CA PRO A 67 5.38 6.48 19.69
C PRO A 67 4.82 7.26 18.51
N GLY A 68 5.49 7.21 17.35
CA GLY A 68 5.08 7.94 16.13
C GLY A 68 5.06 9.46 16.28
N VAL A 69 5.59 9.97 17.41
CA VAL A 69 5.48 11.38 17.81
C VAL A 69 6.07 12.31 16.77
N THR A 70 7.24 11.99 16.23
CA THR A 70 7.85 12.80 15.16
C THR A 70 7.01 12.83 13.90
N THR A 71 6.40 11.69 13.54
CA THR A 71 5.47 11.60 12.38
C THR A 71 4.24 12.46 12.64
N MET A 72 3.66 12.39 13.83
CA MET A 72 2.48 13.19 14.21
C MET A 72 2.78 14.69 14.24
N TRP A 73 3.93 15.11 14.76
CA TRP A 73 4.36 16.51 14.68
C TRP A 73 4.47 16.98 13.24
N ILE A 74 5.21 16.27 12.39
CA ILE A 74 5.52 16.71 11.02
C ILE A 74 4.29 16.63 10.12
N ALA A 75 3.61 15.47 10.07
CA ALA A 75 2.42 15.31 9.24
C ALA A 75 1.29 16.24 9.71
N GLY A 76 1.04 16.30 11.01
CA GLY A 76 0.02 17.18 11.57
C GLY A 76 0.31 18.66 11.33
N SER A 77 1.58 19.10 11.36
CA SER A 77 1.95 20.48 10.98
C SER A 77 1.58 20.77 9.53
N GLY A 78 1.87 19.84 8.61
CA GLY A 78 1.50 20.00 7.19
C GLY A 78 -0.01 20.07 6.99
N MET A 79 -0.75 19.16 7.65
CA MET A 79 -2.21 19.15 7.65
C MET A 79 -2.77 20.49 8.17
N ARG A 80 -2.24 20.94 9.31
CA ARG A 80 -2.64 22.19 9.95
C ARG A 80 -2.35 23.41 9.08
N ALA A 81 -1.17 23.47 8.46
CA ALA A 81 -0.82 24.55 7.55
C ALA A 81 -1.78 24.65 6.36
N TYR A 82 -2.20 23.53 5.81
CA TYR A 82 -3.21 23.47 4.75
C TYR A 82 -4.55 24.02 5.24
N LEU A 83 -5.08 23.52 6.37
CA LEU A 83 -6.37 23.92 6.93
C LEU A 83 -6.38 25.43 7.31
N ALA A 84 -5.28 25.92 7.89
CA ALA A 84 -5.13 27.34 8.19
C ALA A 84 -5.21 28.22 6.95
N ASN A 85 -4.61 27.77 5.83
CA ASN A 85 -4.68 28.47 4.54
C ASN A 85 -6.10 28.45 3.93
N GLN A 86 -6.96 27.51 4.35
CA GLN A 86 -8.38 27.45 4.01
C GLN A 86 -9.28 28.25 4.98
N GLY A 87 -8.69 28.98 5.93
CA GLY A 87 -9.43 29.77 6.92
C GLY A 87 -10.08 28.94 8.03
N GLN A 88 -9.73 27.64 8.15
CA GLN A 88 -10.29 26.78 9.19
C GLN A 88 -9.68 27.05 10.56
N PRO A 89 -10.47 27.06 11.66
CA PRO A 89 -9.98 27.26 13.01
C PRO A 89 -8.93 26.23 13.43
N ALA A 90 -8.11 26.56 14.43
CA ALA A 90 -7.04 25.68 14.90
C ALA A 90 -7.54 24.34 15.44
N ALA A 91 -8.75 24.32 16.03
CA ALA A 91 -9.37 23.13 16.60
C ALA A 91 -9.88 22.12 15.56
N ASP A 92 -10.12 22.54 14.31
CA ASP A 92 -10.71 21.68 13.26
C ASP A 92 -9.64 20.88 12.48
N ILE A 93 -8.79 20.16 13.21
CA ILE A 93 -7.76 19.30 12.60
C ILE A 93 -8.35 17.96 12.13
N VAL A 94 -9.56 17.62 12.57
CA VAL A 94 -10.10 16.24 12.52
C VAL A 94 -10.93 15.99 11.26
N SER A 95 -11.20 16.85 10.41
CA SER A 95 -12.04 16.72 9.21
C SER A 95 -13.01 17.89 9.08
N LEU A 96 -13.27 18.30 7.87
CA LEU A 96 -14.45 19.09 7.57
C LEU A 96 -15.68 18.35 8.11
N PRO A 97 -16.64 19.03 8.76
CA PRO A 97 -17.85 18.37 9.25
C PRO A 97 -18.52 17.56 8.14
N GLY A 98 -18.57 16.24 8.29
CA GLY A 98 -19.16 15.30 7.33
C GLY A 98 -18.17 14.56 6.42
N GLU A 99 -16.87 14.85 6.46
CA GLU A 99 -15.86 14.06 5.75
C GLU A 99 -15.24 13.03 6.68
N LEU A 100 -15.31 11.76 6.28
CA LEU A 100 -14.49 10.71 6.91
C LEU A 100 -13.01 11.01 6.65
N PRO A 101 -12.11 10.78 7.64
CA PRO A 101 -10.68 10.93 7.43
C PRO A 101 -10.22 10.14 6.21
N SER A 102 -9.81 10.84 5.16
CA SER A 102 -9.34 10.20 3.93
C SER A 102 -7.86 10.51 3.72
N PRO A 103 -7.02 9.50 3.44
CA PRO A 103 -5.63 9.71 3.07
C PRO A 103 -5.48 10.40 1.69
N GLN A 104 -6.57 10.58 0.95
CA GLN A 104 -6.63 11.36 -0.28
C GLN A 104 -7.07 12.80 -0.08
N SER A 105 -7.45 13.16 1.13
CA SER A 105 -7.81 14.55 1.41
C SER A 105 -6.61 15.47 1.11
N PRO A 106 -6.86 16.70 0.65
CA PRO A 106 -5.79 17.68 0.44
C PRO A 106 -4.96 17.93 1.70
N SER A 107 -5.57 17.83 2.89
CA SER A 107 -4.86 17.91 4.17
C SER A 107 -3.88 16.76 4.37
N ALA A 108 -4.28 15.52 4.05
CA ALA A 108 -3.39 14.36 4.11
C ALA A 108 -2.22 14.49 3.12
N HIS A 109 -2.48 15.01 1.92
CA HIS A 109 -1.42 15.29 0.95
C HIS A 109 -0.43 16.34 1.49
N ALA A 110 -0.90 17.39 2.16
CA ALA A 110 -0.04 18.39 2.81
C ALA A 110 0.80 17.75 3.94
N GLY A 111 0.21 16.87 4.75
CA GLY A 111 0.93 16.09 5.76
C GLY A 111 2.01 15.18 5.16
N THR A 112 1.71 14.51 4.06
CA THR A 112 2.67 13.67 3.34
C THR A 112 3.79 14.51 2.71
N ALA A 113 3.47 15.68 2.16
CA ALA A 113 4.45 16.60 1.60
C ALA A 113 5.41 17.12 2.69
N ALA A 114 4.91 17.44 3.88
CA ALA A 114 5.74 17.84 5.02
C ALA A 114 6.71 16.71 5.43
N LEU A 115 6.25 15.46 5.48
CA LEU A 115 7.11 14.30 5.71
C LEU A 115 8.14 14.13 4.60
N GLY A 116 7.74 14.25 3.35
CA GLY A 116 8.62 14.20 2.18
C GLY A 116 9.73 15.24 2.22
N LEU A 117 9.41 16.46 2.65
CA LEU A 117 10.37 17.55 2.83
C LEU A 117 11.40 17.21 3.91
N VAL A 118 10.96 16.74 5.09
CA VAL A 118 11.88 16.37 6.18
C VAL A 118 12.75 15.19 5.77
N ILE A 119 12.21 14.19 5.07
CA ILE A 119 12.99 13.06 4.57
C ILE A 119 14.01 13.53 3.52
N ALA A 120 13.66 14.44 2.62
CA ALA A 120 14.60 15.03 1.65
C ALA A 120 15.74 15.80 2.34
N LEU A 121 15.45 16.52 3.42
CA LEU A 121 16.47 17.16 4.27
C LEU A 121 17.36 16.12 4.98
N CYS A 122 16.82 15.02 5.45
CA CYS A 122 17.59 13.92 6.03
C CYS A 122 18.52 13.27 4.97
N ILE A 123 18.04 13.07 3.74
CA ILE A 123 18.87 12.58 2.62
C ILE A 123 20.02 13.55 2.35
N LEU A 124 19.74 14.86 2.32
CA LEU A 124 20.76 15.89 2.15
C LEU A 124 21.81 15.84 3.28
N GLY A 125 21.38 15.67 4.52
CA GLY A 125 22.24 15.48 5.69
C GLY A 125 23.10 14.22 5.57
N ALA A 126 22.51 13.09 5.16
CA ALA A 126 23.23 11.84 4.94
C ALA A 126 24.26 11.97 3.79
N CYS A 127 23.90 12.64 2.69
CA CYS A 127 24.81 12.99 1.59
C CYS A 127 26.02 13.81 2.09
N ALA A 128 25.77 14.85 2.89
CA ALA A 128 26.83 15.69 3.45
C ALA A 128 27.75 14.92 4.41
N LEU A 129 27.17 14.04 5.26
CA LEU A 129 27.97 13.22 6.19
C LEU A 129 28.76 12.15 5.44
N ALA A 130 28.18 11.47 4.46
CA ALA A 130 28.88 10.51 3.62
C ALA A 130 30.04 11.19 2.85
N ALA A 131 29.80 12.41 2.33
CA ALA A 131 30.85 13.22 1.68
C ALA A 131 32.00 13.57 2.61
N GLN A 132 31.73 13.83 3.88
CA GLN A 132 32.77 14.14 4.89
C GLN A 132 33.48 12.90 5.40
N LEU A 133 32.85 11.74 5.37
CA LEU A 133 33.40 10.47 5.86
C LEU A 133 34.16 9.68 4.80
N MET A 134 33.71 9.77 3.53
CA MET A 134 34.16 8.87 2.46
C MET A 134 34.44 9.60 1.13
N GLY A 135 34.40 10.93 1.11
CA GLY A 135 34.67 11.75 -0.07
C GLY A 135 33.42 12.29 -0.77
N LYS A 136 33.58 13.45 -1.44
CA LYS A 136 32.47 14.19 -2.06
C LYS A 136 31.71 13.39 -3.13
N ALA A 137 32.44 12.60 -3.92
CA ALA A 137 31.83 11.75 -4.96
C ALA A 137 30.91 10.68 -4.34
N VAL A 138 31.40 10.01 -3.28
CA VAL A 138 30.60 9.03 -2.53
C VAL A 138 29.34 9.67 -1.96
N GLY A 139 29.49 10.84 -1.34
CA GLY A 139 28.35 11.55 -0.76
C GLY A 139 27.26 11.88 -1.80
N LEU A 140 27.64 12.45 -2.95
CA LEU A 140 26.67 12.79 -4.00
C LEU A 140 25.97 11.54 -4.59
N ILE A 141 26.71 10.46 -4.84
CA ILE A 141 26.15 9.21 -5.36
C ILE A 141 25.25 8.55 -4.31
N ALA A 142 25.66 8.53 -3.04
CA ALA A 142 24.82 8.05 -1.94
C ALA A 142 23.53 8.87 -1.83
N GLY A 143 23.63 10.20 -2.00
CA GLY A 143 22.46 11.07 -2.07
C GLY A 143 21.49 10.70 -3.21
N VAL A 144 21.99 10.38 -4.41
CA VAL A 144 21.18 9.91 -5.54
C VAL A 144 20.55 8.54 -5.26
N PHE A 145 21.33 7.60 -4.70
CA PHE A 145 20.81 6.26 -4.37
C PHE A 145 19.71 6.35 -3.31
N LEU A 146 19.93 7.07 -2.21
CA LEU A 146 18.92 7.33 -1.18
C LEU A 146 17.69 8.09 -1.71
N ALA A 147 17.89 9.05 -2.63
CA ALA A 147 16.78 9.78 -3.23
C ALA A 147 15.88 8.88 -4.08
N LEU A 148 16.48 7.94 -4.78
CA LEU A 148 15.84 7.07 -5.78
C LEU A 148 15.75 5.60 -5.37
N ASP A 149 16.11 5.19 -4.14
CA ASP A 149 15.83 3.82 -3.71
C ASP A 149 14.33 3.53 -3.78
N PRO A 150 13.89 2.53 -4.61
CA PRO A 150 12.46 2.33 -4.88
C PRO A 150 11.69 1.96 -3.62
N PHE A 151 12.31 1.18 -2.73
CA PHE A 151 11.66 0.73 -1.51
C PHE A 151 11.54 1.87 -0.50
N PHE A 152 12.58 2.70 -0.37
CA PHE A 152 12.54 3.89 0.47
C PHE A 152 11.54 4.93 -0.05
N VAL A 153 11.50 5.17 -1.37
CA VAL A 153 10.51 6.07 -1.99
C VAL A 153 9.09 5.56 -1.71
N ALA A 154 8.83 4.25 -1.87
CA ALA A 154 7.51 3.67 -1.58
C ALA A 154 7.06 3.94 -0.15
N GLN A 155 7.95 3.77 0.84
CA GLN A 155 7.63 3.99 2.25
C GLN A 155 7.57 5.47 2.64
N SER A 156 8.25 6.35 1.92
CA SER A 156 8.27 7.81 2.19
C SER A 156 7.11 8.59 1.59
N LYS A 157 6.28 7.95 0.76
CA LYS A 157 5.03 8.51 0.20
C LYS A 157 3.81 8.30 1.09
N LEU A 158 4.00 7.77 2.28
CA LEU A 158 2.94 7.44 3.22
C LEU A 158 3.07 8.28 4.49
N ILE A 159 1.95 8.65 5.10
CA ILE A 159 1.98 9.09 6.51
C ILE A 159 2.23 7.84 7.36
N HIS A 160 3.51 7.49 7.50
CA HIS A 160 3.96 6.31 8.22
C HIS A 160 5.31 6.56 8.90
N VAL A 161 5.64 5.74 9.87
CA VAL A 161 6.82 5.92 10.74
C VAL A 161 8.13 5.40 10.15
N ASP A 162 8.10 4.40 9.24
CA ASP A 162 9.29 3.61 8.90
C ASP A 162 10.33 4.40 8.10
N ALA A 163 9.91 5.25 7.16
CA ALA A 163 10.84 6.06 6.36
C ALA A 163 11.56 7.12 7.21
N LEU A 164 10.83 7.78 8.10
CA LEU A 164 11.39 8.80 9.00
C LEU A 164 12.31 8.17 10.05
N LEU A 165 11.90 7.03 10.66
CA LEU A 165 12.73 6.22 11.53
C LEU A 165 14.08 5.90 10.89
N SER A 166 14.04 5.35 9.67
CA SER A 166 15.24 4.92 8.94
C SER A 166 16.18 6.09 8.65
N SER A 167 15.62 7.25 8.31
CA SER A 167 16.36 8.48 8.05
C SER A 167 17.08 8.97 9.30
N PHE A 168 16.40 9.04 10.44
CA PHE A 168 17.01 9.48 11.70
C PHE A 168 18.03 8.48 12.23
N MET A 169 17.78 7.17 12.10
CA MET A 169 18.72 6.14 12.49
C MET A 169 20.01 6.22 11.66
N LEU A 170 19.92 6.43 10.34
CA LEU A 170 21.10 6.61 9.48
C LEU A 170 21.91 7.84 9.88
N LEU A 171 21.26 8.99 10.09
CA LEU A 171 21.93 10.23 10.51
C LEU A 171 22.63 10.07 11.87
N SER A 172 21.95 9.45 12.84
CA SER A 172 22.56 9.14 14.14
C SER A 172 23.80 8.26 14.01
N ALA A 173 23.72 7.19 13.20
CA ALA A 173 24.83 6.27 12.96
C ALA A 173 26.02 6.95 12.27
N LEU A 174 25.79 7.72 11.19
CA LEU A 174 26.86 8.44 10.47
C LEU A 174 27.53 9.49 11.35
N LEU A 175 26.79 10.24 12.15
CA LEU A 175 27.35 11.21 13.10
C LEU A 175 28.16 10.53 14.20
N LEU A 176 27.74 9.36 14.68
CA LEU A 176 28.48 8.58 15.65
C LEU A 176 29.81 8.07 15.09
N ILE A 177 29.79 7.58 13.84
CA ILE A 177 31.01 7.17 13.12
C ILE A 177 31.96 8.37 12.97
N ARG A 178 31.42 9.53 12.62
CA ARG A 178 32.19 10.75 12.50
C ARG A 178 32.80 11.20 13.83
N TYR A 179 32.04 11.13 14.94
CA TYR A 179 32.61 11.35 16.29
C TYR A 179 33.75 10.39 16.60
N ALA A 180 33.64 9.12 16.20
CA ALA A 180 34.71 8.16 16.40
C ALA A 180 36.03 8.60 15.72
N GLN A 181 35.95 9.32 14.58
CA GLN A 181 37.12 9.87 13.85
C GLN A 181 37.60 11.22 14.42
N THR A 182 36.67 12.16 14.63
CA THR A 182 37.01 13.57 14.93
C THR A 182 37.09 13.88 16.42
N LYS A 183 36.46 13.07 17.28
CA LYS A 183 36.25 13.28 18.73
C LYS A 183 35.57 14.60 19.07
N ARG A 184 34.82 15.21 18.13
CA ARG A 184 34.07 16.44 18.37
C ARG A 184 32.76 16.14 19.10
N TRP A 185 32.60 16.67 20.30
CA TRP A 185 31.42 16.45 21.14
C TRP A 185 30.09 16.89 20.48
N SER A 186 30.13 17.92 19.62
CA SER A 186 28.93 18.33 18.86
C SER A 186 28.37 17.20 17.99
N GLU A 187 29.22 16.40 17.36
CA GLU A 187 28.80 15.27 16.52
C GLU A 187 28.16 14.17 17.34
N LEU A 188 28.69 13.94 18.56
CA LEU A 188 28.09 12.99 19.50
C LEU A 188 26.72 13.46 20.00
N VAL A 189 26.61 14.75 20.34
CA VAL A 189 25.33 15.36 20.80
C VAL A 189 24.30 15.29 19.68
N PHE A 190 24.66 15.70 18.45
CA PHE A 190 23.72 15.61 17.30
C PHE A 190 23.36 14.15 16.97
N SER A 191 24.30 13.20 17.11
CA SER A 191 23.98 11.78 16.99
C SER A 191 22.92 11.35 18.02
N GLY A 192 23.05 11.78 19.28
CA GLY A 192 22.07 11.54 20.32
C GLY A 192 20.73 12.19 20.03
N VAL A 193 20.70 13.44 19.51
CA VAL A 193 19.49 14.12 19.08
C VAL A 193 18.74 13.31 18.02
N PHE A 194 19.42 12.87 16.94
CA PHE A 194 18.81 12.02 15.93
C PHE A 194 18.42 10.64 16.48
N GLY A 195 19.15 10.10 17.43
CA GLY A 195 18.78 8.89 18.17
C GLY A 195 17.47 9.07 18.94
N GLY A 196 17.30 10.21 19.64
CA GLY A 196 16.06 10.58 20.33
C GLY A 196 14.87 10.77 19.38
N LEU A 197 15.08 11.42 18.22
CA LEU A 197 14.07 11.56 17.17
C LEU A 197 13.65 10.19 16.61
N ALA A 198 14.62 9.29 16.41
CA ALA A 198 14.34 7.93 15.95
C ALA A 198 13.50 7.14 17.00
N LEU A 199 13.84 7.25 18.30
CA LEU A 199 13.08 6.64 19.39
C LEU A 199 11.66 7.19 19.48
N LEU A 200 11.47 8.50 19.31
CA LEU A 200 10.15 9.14 19.22
C LEU A 200 9.36 8.69 17.98
N THR A 201 10.04 8.19 16.98
CA THR A 201 9.38 7.67 15.78
C THR A 201 8.91 6.23 15.98
N LYS A 202 9.78 5.34 16.45
CA LYS A 202 9.42 3.93 16.63
C LYS A 202 10.42 3.19 17.55
N SER A 203 9.91 2.29 18.39
CA SER A 203 10.68 1.52 19.38
C SER A 203 11.91 0.72 18.84
N PRO A 204 11.98 0.19 17.59
CA PRO A 204 13.18 -0.48 17.11
C PRO A 204 14.44 0.39 17.13
N ALA A 205 14.31 1.72 17.19
CA ALA A 205 15.45 2.64 17.36
C ALA A 205 16.23 2.44 18.67
N LEU A 206 15.69 1.69 19.66
CA LEU A 206 16.45 1.26 20.85
C LEU A 206 17.75 0.53 20.50
N PHE A 207 17.81 -0.09 19.32
CA PHE A 207 19.04 -0.64 18.74
C PHE A 207 20.20 0.34 18.75
N LEU A 208 19.95 1.64 18.60
CA LEU A 208 21.01 2.64 18.57
C LEU A 208 21.79 2.73 19.88
N VAL A 209 21.20 2.35 21.02
CA VAL A 209 21.90 2.37 22.33
C VAL A 209 23.06 1.37 22.37
N PRO A 210 22.86 0.05 22.15
CA PRO A 210 23.98 -0.90 22.09
C PRO A 210 24.91 -0.61 20.91
N PHE A 211 24.40 -0.14 19.78
CA PHE A 211 25.24 0.27 18.65
C PHE A 211 26.15 1.47 19.01
N ALA A 212 25.64 2.46 19.75
CA ALA A 212 26.44 3.58 20.23
C ALA A 212 27.55 3.10 21.18
N GLY A 213 27.22 2.24 22.14
CA GLY A 213 28.19 1.63 23.04
C GLY A 213 29.31 0.88 22.29
N LEU A 214 28.94 0.06 21.31
CA LEU A 214 29.87 -0.67 20.44
C LEU A 214 30.75 0.27 19.62
N SER A 215 30.16 1.26 18.94
CA SER A 215 30.87 2.21 18.08
C SER A 215 31.85 3.08 18.87
N LEU A 216 31.46 3.56 20.06
CA LEU A 216 32.32 4.31 20.97
C LEU A 216 33.49 3.44 21.46
N THR A 217 33.21 2.19 21.82
CA THR A 217 34.23 1.23 22.26
C THR A 217 35.25 0.98 21.17
N ILE A 218 34.81 0.62 19.96
CA ILE A 218 35.71 0.38 18.83
C ILE A 218 36.48 1.66 18.46
N GLY A 219 35.80 2.83 18.47
CA GLY A 219 36.45 4.12 18.19
C GLY A 219 37.54 4.51 19.19
N HIS A 220 37.38 4.16 20.47
CA HIS A 220 38.42 4.37 21.47
C HIS A 220 39.58 3.35 21.34
N LEU A 221 39.29 2.08 21.08
CA LEU A 221 40.30 1.04 20.83
C LEU A 221 41.12 1.36 19.58
N SER A 222 40.50 1.82 18.52
CA SER A 222 41.21 2.17 17.27
C SER A 222 42.13 3.37 17.43
N SER A 223 41.81 4.33 18.32
CA SER A 223 42.67 5.50 18.58
C SER A 223 43.91 5.15 19.35
N ASP A 224 43.92 4.07 20.12
CA ASP A 224 45.10 3.63 20.90
C ASP A 224 46.05 2.69 20.10
N GLY A 225 45.74 2.42 18.82
CA GLY A 225 46.51 1.58 17.89
C GLY A 225 46.14 0.10 17.91
N ALA A 226 46.50 -0.63 16.84
CA ALA A 226 46.07 -2.04 16.66
C ALA A 226 46.65 -2.99 17.73
N SER A 227 47.79 -2.68 18.31
CA SER A 227 48.39 -3.46 19.40
C SER A 227 47.68 -3.34 20.74
N SER A 228 46.83 -2.31 20.90
CA SER A 228 46.09 -2.05 22.14
C SER A 228 44.95 -3.06 22.39
N PHE A 229 44.45 -3.73 21.36
CA PHE A 229 43.44 -4.79 21.51
C PHE A 229 43.91 -5.96 22.38
N LEU A 230 45.23 -6.22 22.43
CA LEU A 230 45.84 -7.32 23.20
C LEU A 230 46.24 -6.88 24.62
N GLN A 231 46.20 -5.58 24.96
CA GLN A 231 46.64 -5.07 26.25
C GLN A 231 45.52 -4.95 27.27
N VAL A 232 45.63 -5.66 28.38
CA VAL A 232 44.67 -5.61 29.51
C VAL A 232 44.54 -4.19 30.07
N SER A 233 45.62 -3.37 30.05
CA SER A 233 45.61 -1.98 30.47
C SER A 233 44.64 -1.10 29.65
N THR A 234 44.45 -1.37 28.37
CA THR A 234 43.53 -0.68 27.49
C THR A 234 42.08 -1.01 27.87
N TRP A 235 41.78 -2.27 28.10
CA TRP A 235 40.42 -2.70 28.53
C TRP A 235 40.03 -2.12 29.90
N ARG A 236 40.98 -1.93 30.81
CA ARG A 236 40.72 -1.26 32.11
C ARG A 236 40.41 0.24 31.98
N LYS A 237 40.98 0.91 30.97
CA LYS A 237 40.75 2.36 30.72
C LYS A 237 39.50 2.62 29.86
N LEU A 238 39.06 1.65 29.10
CA LEU A 238 37.97 1.76 28.13
C LEU A 238 36.64 2.22 28.76
N PRO A 239 36.17 1.66 29.90
CA PRO A 239 34.93 2.13 30.53
C PRO A 239 34.99 3.61 30.92
N LYS A 240 36.15 4.10 31.39
CA LYS A 240 36.34 5.50 31.81
C LYS A 240 36.18 6.50 30.65
N ARG A 241 36.36 6.07 29.38
CA ARG A 241 36.23 6.91 28.18
C ARG A 241 34.87 6.69 27.49
N THR A 242 34.42 5.44 27.44
CA THR A 242 33.17 5.06 26.73
C THR A 242 31.91 5.43 27.51
N ILE A 243 31.89 5.21 28.85
CA ILE A 243 30.73 5.47 29.67
C ILE A 243 30.32 6.96 29.67
N PRO A 244 31.22 7.93 29.85
CA PRO A 244 30.83 9.35 29.78
C PRO A 244 30.35 9.75 28.39
N ALA A 245 30.96 9.26 27.32
CA ALA A 245 30.51 9.54 25.96
C ALA A 245 29.13 8.94 25.68
N LEU A 246 28.90 7.68 26.10
CA LEU A 246 27.58 7.05 26.00
C LEU A 246 26.53 7.80 26.84
N ALA A 247 26.88 8.25 28.03
CA ALA A 247 25.99 9.03 28.88
C ALA A 247 25.57 10.36 28.21
N VAL A 248 26.50 11.06 27.55
CA VAL A 248 26.19 12.28 26.78
C VAL A 248 25.23 11.97 25.63
N TRP A 249 25.49 10.88 24.90
CA TRP A 249 24.61 10.45 23.79
C TRP A 249 23.20 10.11 24.30
N VAL A 250 23.11 9.30 25.38
CA VAL A 250 21.83 8.91 26.00
C VAL A 250 21.09 10.14 26.55
N MET A 251 21.83 11.06 27.20
CA MET A 251 21.22 12.29 27.72
C MET A 251 20.64 13.16 26.60
N ALA A 252 21.38 13.36 25.49
CA ALA A 252 20.88 14.10 24.35
C ALA A 252 19.62 13.45 23.75
N ALA A 253 19.61 12.11 23.62
CA ALA A 253 18.44 11.36 23.16
C ALA A 253 17.25 11.48 24.13
N ALA A 254 17.49 11.35 25.44
CA ALA A 254 16.48 11.45 26.47
C ALA A 254 15.83 12.84 26.56
N VAL A 255 16.64 13.89 26.42
CA VAL A 255 16.14 15.27 26.39
C VAL A 255 15.19 15.48 25.22
N VAL A 256 15.56 15.06 24.01
CA VAL A 256 14.69 15.14 22.82
C VAL A 256 13.42 14.34 23.03
N PHE A 257 13.53 13.11 23.55
CA PHE A 257 12.41 12.22 23.80
C PHE A 257 11.43 12.83 24.80
N PHE A 258 11.92 13.41 25.88
CA PHE A 258 11.09 14.04 26.91
C PHE A 258 10.44 15.34 26.40
N VAL A 259 11.23 16.22 25.76
CA VAL A 259 10.75 17.57 25.36
C VAL A 259 9.70 17.50 24.25
N LEU A 260 9.85 16.61 23.27
CA LEU A 260 8.95 16.55 22.13
C LEU A 260 7.71 15.67 22.34
N TRP A 261 7.59 14.97 23.47
CA TRP A 261 6.41 14.15 23.75
C TRP A 261 5.65 14.63 25.01
N PRO A 262 4.58 15.44 24.84
CA PRO A 262 3.89 16.05 25.98
C PRO A 262 3.30 15.04 26.97
N ALA A 263 2.93 13.82 26.54
CA ALA A 263 2.52 12.76 27.45
C ALA A 263 3.60 12.41 28.50
N MET A 264 4.88 12.60 28.18
CA MET A 264 5.99 12.39 29.11
C MET A 264 6.00 13.40 30.26
N TRP A 265 5.39 14.57 30.08
CA TRP A 265 5.37 15.60 31.11
C TRP A 265 4.37 15.30 32.23
N VAL A 266 3.32 14.51 31.92
CA VAL A 266 2.19 14.24 32.83
C VAL A 266 2.08 12.79 33.26
N GLN A 267 2.58 11.83 32.44
CA GLN A 267 2.52 10.39 32.78
C GLN A 267 3.76 9.62 32.28
N PRO A 268 5.02 10.01 32.63
CA PRO A 268 6.25 9.44 32.10
C PRO A 268 6.37 7.94 32.36
N GLY A 269 6.05 7.47 33.53
CA GLY A 269 6.16 6.06 33.93
C GLY A 269 5.29 5.15 33.06
N ARG A 270 4.01 5.50 32.87
CA ARG A 270 3.08 4.76 31.99
C ARG A 270 3.55 4.78 30.53
N THR A 271 3.91 5.95 30.04
CA THR A 271 4.34 6.13 28.63
C THR A 271 5.55 5.25 28.28
N VAL A 272 6.58 5.24 29.18
CA VAL A 272 7.78 4.43 28.97
C VAL A 272 7.49 2.93 29.15
N SER A 273 6.72 2.55 30.20
CA SER A 273 6.40 1.14 30.44
C SER A 273 5.60 0.53 29.28
N ASP A 274 4.60 1.23 28.78
CA ASP A 274 3.81 0.75 27.63
C ASP A 274 4.67 0.63 26.35
N MET A 275 5.56 1.58 26.10
CA MET A 275 6.47 1.51 24.97
C MET A 275 7.40 0.28 25.07
N LEU A 276 7.95 0.00 26.26
CA LEU A 276 8.88 -1.11 26.47
C LEU A 276 8.15 -2.46 26.48
N LEU A 277 7.05 -2.58 27.22
CA LEU A 277 6.34 -3.85 27.35
C LEU A 277 5.59 -4.21 26.06
N ASN A 278 4.76 -3.29 25.56
CA ASN A 278 3.92 -3.54 24.40
C ASN A 278 4.64 -3.28 23.07
N GLY A 279 5.45 -2.21 23.00
CA GLY A 279 6.14 -1.81 21.78
C GLY A 279 7.41 -2.59 21.48
N VAL A 280 8.05 -3.19 22.46
CA VAL A 280 9.30 -3.96 22.28
C VAL A 280 9.05 -5.43 22.57
N LEU A 281 8.71 -5.80 23.81
CA LEU A 281 8.66 -7.20 24.24
C LEU A 281 7.49 -7.95 23.58
N HIS A 282 6.25 -7.54 23.83
CA HIS A 282 5.09 -8.24 23.27
C HIS A 282 5.06 -8.19 21.74
N HIS A 283 5.48 -7.06 21.13
CA HIS A 283 5.51 -6.94 19.66
C HIS A 283 6.57 -7.84 19.02
N ALA A 284 7.70 -8.09 19.69
CA ALA A 284 8.74 -8.98 19.18
C ALA A 284 8.36 -10.47 19.27
N GLU A 285 7.54 -10.84 20.26
CA GLU A 285 7.10 -12.21 20.49
C GLU A 285 5.88 -12.59 19.63
N GLN A 286 5.02 -11.64 19.31
CA GLN A 286 3.82 -11.88 18.51
C GLN A 286 4.16 -12.16 17.05
N SER A 287 3.66 -13.27 16.51
CA SER A 287 3.65 -13.49 15.07
C SER A 287 2.74 -12.45 14.37
N HIS A 288 2.90 -12.30 13.06
CA HIS A 288 2.00 -11.42 12.30
C HIS A 288 0.55 -11.92 12.42
N PRO A 289 -0.46 -11.04 12.65
CA PRO A 289 -1.85 -11.46 12.86
C PRO A 289 -2.42 -12.22 11.65
N PHE A 290 -1.93 -11.93 10.46
CA PHE A 290 -2.31 -12.60 9.23
C PHE A 290 -1.13 -13.37 8.64
N PRO A 291 -1.36 -14.58 8.08
CA PRO A 291 -0.36 -15.31 7.33
C PRO A 291 0.21 -14.46 6.18
N GLN A 292 1.45 -14.69 5.80
CA GLN A 292 2.14 -14.00 4.73
C GLN A 292 2.62 -15.00 3.69
N PHE A 293 2.65 -14.58 2.43
CA PHE A 293 3.12 -15.41 1.33
C PHE A 293 4.65 -15.30 1.21
N PHE A 294 5.34 -16.43 1.36
CA PHE A 294 6.79 -16.51 1.22
C PHE A 294 7.23 -17.89 0.73
N LEU A 295 8.11 -17.91 -0.29
CA LEU A 295 8.65 -19.13 -0.94
C LEU A 295 7.56 -20.07 -1.49
N GLY A 296 6.47 -19.50 -2.02
CA GLY A 296 5.38 -20.27 -2.61
C GLY A 296 4.30 -20.73 -1.62
N GLU A 297 4.47 -20.44 -0.34
CA GLU A 297 3.56 -20.89 0.72
C GLU A 297 3.04 -19.72 1.56
N THR A 298 1.86 -19.92 2.12
CA THR A 298 1.25 -18.97 3.07
C THR A 298 1.62 -19.38 4.49
N VAL A 299 2.53 -18.64 5.12
CA VAL A 299 3.14 -18.99 6.41
C VAL A 299 2.93 -17.91 7.46
N ARG A 300 2.86 -18.29 8.73
CA ARG A 300 2.83 -17.35 9.88
C ARG A 300 4.22 -16.96 10.36
N ASN A 301 5.22 -17.85 10.19
CA ASN A 301 6.60 -17.60 10.55
C ASN A 301 7.50 -17.63 9.32
N LEU A 302 8.03 -16.47 8.96
CA LEU A 302 8.82 -16.26 7.74
C LEU A 302 10.28 -16.78 7.82
N GLY A 303 10.72 -17.28 8.97
CA GLY A 303 12.07 -17.81 9.15
C GLY A 303 13.20 -16.78 9.00
N PRO A 304 14.47 -17.21 9.12
CA PRO A 304 15.63 -16.31 9.06
C PRO A 304 16.02 -15.88 7.64
N THR A 305 15.62 -16.62 6.61
CA THR A 305 15.95 -16.36 5.20
C THR A 305 15.16 -15.21 4.60
N TYR A 306 14.08 -14.78 5.25
CA TYR A 306 13.18 -13.75 4.73
C TYR A 306 13.88 -12.43 4.43
N TYR A 307 14.57 -11.86 5.40
CA TYR A 307 15.21 -10.55 5.21
C TYR A 307 16.37 -10.56 4.22
N PRO A 308 17.28 -11.55 4.20
CA PRO A 308 18.25 -11.68 3.12
C PRO A 308 17.61 -11.72 1.73
N ALA A 309 16.52 -12.46 1.59
CA ALA A 309 15.78 -12.51 0.33
C ALA A 309 15.12 -11.16 0.00
N VAL A 310 14.49 -10.48 0.96
CA VAL A 310 13.94 -9.12 0.76
C VAL A 310 15.02 -8.14 0.31
N LEU A 311 16.19 -8.14 0.93
CA LEU A 311 17.29 -7.28 0.52
C LEU A 311 17.71 -7.54 -0.93
N ALA A 312 17.91 -8.81 -1.29
CA ALA A 312 18.33 -9.18 -2.65
C ALA A 312 17.33 -8.73 -3.73
N TRP A 313 16.02 -8.94 -3.50
CA TRP A 313 14.99 -8.63 -4.52
C TRP A 313 14.51 -7.18 -4.52
N LYS A 314 14.63 -6.44 -3.40
CA LYS A 314 14.21 -5.04 -3.33
C LYS A 314 15.32 -4.04 -3.65
N MET A 315 16.61 -4.39 -3.52
CA MET A 315 17.71 -3.56 -4.02
C MET A 315 17.65 -3.45 -5.55
N SER A 316 18.11 -2.33 -6.10
CA SER A 316 18.08 -2.12 -7.55
C SER A 316 19.14 -2.94 -8.29
N LEU A 317 18.97 -3.03 -9.62
CA LEU A 317 19.95 -3.61 -10.55
C LEU A 317 21.36 -2.99 -10.39
N VAL A 318 21.45 -1.73 -9.98
CA VAL A 318 22.69 -0.99 -9.82
C VAL A 318 23.24 -1.10 -8.40
N THR A 319 22.39 -0.93 -7.37
CA THR A 319 22.86 -0.89 -5.98
C THR A 319 23.30 -2.25 -5.47
N LEU A 320 22.69 -3.35 -5.92
CA LEU A 320 23.10 -4.69 -5.48
C LEU A 320 24.54 -5.06 -5.91
N PRO A 321 24.95 -4.96 -7.19
CA PRO A 321 26.35 -5.21 -7.58
C PRO A 321 27.32 -4.20 -6.96
N ALA A 322 26.93 -2.93 -6.86
CA ALA A 322 27.77 -1.90 -6.23
C ALA A 322 28.01 -2.21 -4.74
N PHE A 323 27.01 -2.74 -4.02
CA PHE A 323 27.18 -3.25 -2.66
C PHE A 323 28.12 -4.48 -2.63
N GLY A 324 28.05 -5.38 -3.60
CA GLY A 324 29.01 -6.47 -3.74
C GLY A 324 30.46 -5.97 -3.87
N LEU A 325 30.69 -4.89 -4.65
CA LEU A 325 31.99 -4.22 -4.71
C LEU A 325 32.38 -3.62 -3.35
N ALA A 326 31.44 -3.01 -2.63
CA ALA A 326 31.71 -2.48 -1.30
C ALA A 326 32.19 -3.56 -0.32
N LEU A 327 31.56 -4.73 -0.31
CA LEU A 327 31.99 -5.87 0.50
C LEU A 327 33.42 -6.31 0.12
N TRP A 328 33.70 -6.39 -1.17
CA TRP A 328 35.04 -6.74 -1.68
C TRP A 328 36.11 -5.77 -1.18
N PHE A 329 35.90 -4.47 -1.35
CA PHE A 329 36.88 -3.45 -0.93
C PHE A 329 36.99 -3.32 0.58
N ALA A 330 35.90 -3.48 1.34
CA ALA A 330 35.93 -3.45 2.80
C ALA A 330 36.84 -4.55 3.41
N VAL A 331 36.94 -5.70 2.73
CA VAL A 331 37.82 -6.80 3.14
C VAL A 331 39.27 -6.60 2.65
N ARG A 332 39.42 -6.13 1.39
CA ARG A 332 40.73 -5.99 0.74
C ARG A 332 41.53 -4.82 1.28
N ASP A 333 40.93 -3.65 1.40
CA ASP A 333 41.64 -2.38 1.65
C ASP A 333 41.59 -2.01 3.15
N ARG A 334 42.04 -2.91 4.01
CA ARG A 334 41.88 -2.82 5.48
C ARG A 334 42.54 -1.61 6.14
N GLY A 335 43.59 -1.04 5.53
CA GLY A 335 44.36 0.07 6.09
C GLY A 335 43.79 1.46 5.84
N GLU A 336 42.85 1.62 4.90
CA GLU A 336 42.34 2.91 4.51
C GLU A 336 41.20 3.39 5.44
N GLU A 337 41.09 4.71 5.63
CA GLU A 337 40.14 5.32 6.57
C GLU A 337 38.68 5.20 6.08
N ASP A 338 38.44 5.38 4.79
CA ASP A 338 37.14 5.22 4.18
C ASP A 338 36.66 3.76 4.22
N SER A 339 37.56 2.78 4.04
CA SER A 339 37.28 1.36 4.24
C SER A 339 36.92 1.03 5.70
N ARG A 340 37.55 1.74 6.66
CA ARG A 340 37.19 1.63 8.08
C ARG A 340 35.76 2.15 8.27
N THR A 341 35.44 3.29 7.70
CA THR A 341 34.07 3.86 7.71
C THR A 341 33.06 2.89 7.12
N ALA A 342 33.35 2.31 5.95
CA ALA A 342 32.48 1.32 5.31
C ALA A 342 32.22 0.11 6.22
N ARG A 343 33.26 -0.40 6.92
CA ARG A 343 33.07 -1.48 7.89
C ARG A 343 32.19 -1.09 9.08
N TYR A 344 32.25 0.14 9.58
CA TYR A 344 31.34 0.61 10.62
C TYR A 344 29.88 0.64 10.13
N VAL A 345 29.66 1.16 8.91
CA VAL A 345 28.31 1.17 8.29
C VAL A 345 27.81 -0.27 8.07
N LEU A 346 28.70 -1.19 7.67
CA LEU A 346 28.36 -2.61 7.51
C LEU A 346 28.01 -3.26 8.86
N VAL A 347 28.74 -2.95 9.94
CA VAL A 347 28.42 -3.42 11.30
C VAL A 347 27.03 -2.93 11.73
N TYR A 348 26.72 -1.65 11.48
CA TYR A 348 25.38 -1.10 11.73
C TYR A 348 24.30 -1.88 11.00
N ALA A 349 24.45 -2.04 9.67
CA ALA A 349 23.47 -2.73 8.83
C ALA A 349 23.29 -4.20 9.27
N THR A 350 24.40 -4.93 9.49
CA THR A 350 24.38 -6.36 9.86
C THR A 350 23.79 -6.56 11.26
N ALA A 351 24.19 -5.75 12.23
CA ALA A 351 23.69 -5.89 13.60
C ALA A 351 22.18 -5.59 13.68
N PHE A 352 21.69 -4.55 12.98
CA PHE A 352 20.25 -4.28 12.91
C PHE A 352 19.48 -5.37 12.15
N LEU A 353 20.04 -5.88 11.05
CA LEU A 353 19.46 -6.99 10.30
C LEU A 353 19.33 -8.24 11.18
N LEU A 354 20.36 -8.59 11.95
CA LEU A 354 20.32 -9.71 12.88
C LEU A 354 19.26 -9.52 13.96
N GLN A 355 19.19 -8.34 14.57
CA GLN A 355 18.16 -8.02 15.56
C GLN A 355 16.75 -8.24 14.99
N MET A 356 16.47 -7.71 13.79
CA MET A 356 15.17 -7.85 13.16
C MET A 356 14.87 -9.31 12.75
N THR A 357 15.91 -10.09 12.39
CA THR A 357 15.77 -11.50 12.02
C THR A 357 15.37 -12.36 13.22
N LEU A 358 15.79 -12.00 14.42
CA LEU A 358 15.43 -12.70 15.67
C LEU A 358 13.98 -12.44 16.10
N SER A 359 13.34 -11.36 15.66
CA SER A 359 11.93 -11.08 15.96
C SER A 359 11.01 -12.08 15.26
N ALA A 360 9.97 -12.54 15.96
CA ALA A 360 8.93 -13.40 15.37
C ALA A 360 8.11 -12.64 14.30
N LYS A 361 7.81 -11.38 14.55
CA LYS A 361 7.05 -10.54 13.63
C LYS A 361 7.96 -9.93 12.58
N LYS A 362 7.78 -10.37 11.33
CA LYS A 362 8.56 -9.89 10.18
C LYS A 362 7.67 -9.25 9.12
N THR A 363 8.17 -8.17 8.52
CA THR A 363 7.62 -7.55 7.31
C THR A 363 8.76 -6.80 6.61
N SER A 364 8.70 -6.70 5.29
CA SER A 364 9.77 -6.13 4.46
C SER A 364 10.22 -4.73 4.93
N ARG A 365 9.27 -3.87 5.33
CA ARG A 365 9.55 -2.49 5.75
C ARG A 365 10.36 -2.36 7.06
N TYR A 366 10.43 -3.40 7.90
CA TYR A 366 11.16 -3.33 9.16
C TYR A 366 12.68 -3.28 8.98
N VAL A 367 13.19 -3.70 7.83
CA VAL A 367 14.61 -3.61 7.49
C VAL A 367 14.96 -2.42 6.60
N LEU A 368 14.06 -1.44 6.48
CA LEU A 368 14.34 -0.20 5.73
C LEU A 368 15.58 0.55 6.22
N PRO A 369 15.91 0.62 7.55
CA PRO A 369 17.19 1.19 8.01
C PRO A 369 18.42 0.52 7.42
N VAL A 370 18.34 -0.79 7.10
CA VAL A 370 19.42 -1.52 6.43
C VAL A 370 19.60 -1.04 5.00
N PHE A 371 18.49 -0.88 4.24
CA PHE A 371 18.56 -0.40 2.84
C PHE A 371 19.30 0.92 2.72
N LEU A 372 19.00 1.89 3.58
CA LEU A 372 19.66 3.19 3.55
C LEU A 372 21.18 3.08 3.81
N ALA A 373 21.58 2.18 4.70
CA ALA A 373 22.99 1.91 4.94
C ALA A 373 23.68 1.22 3.76
N LEU A 374 22.96 0.26 3.11
CA LEU A 374 23.46 -0.42 1.91
C LEU A 374 23.58 0.52 0.72
N ASP A 375 22.73 1.53 0.57
CA ASP A 375 22.85 2.55 -0.46
C ASP A 375 24.12 3.40 -0.29
N VAL A 376 24.47 3.78 0.96
CA VAL A 376 25.73 4.47 1.27
C VAL A 376 26.92 3.59 0.94
N LEU A 377 26.89 2.31 1.31
CA LEU A 377 27.93 1.33 0.99
C LEU A 377 28.05 1.09 -0.53
N ALA A 378 26.92 0.96 -1.22
CA ALA A 378 26.89 0.79 -2.67
C ALA A 378 27.52 1.99 -3.40
N ALA A 379 27.25 3.21 -2.94
CA ALA A 379 27.86 4.41 -3.49
C ALA A 379 29.39 4.40 -3.31
N TRP A 380 29.87 4.02 -2.13
CA TRP A 380 31.29 3.87 -1.87
C TRP A 380 31.92 2.77 -2.74
N GLY A 381 31.29 1.59 -2.82
CA GLY A 381 31.75 0.47 -3.65
C GLY A 381 31.84 0.82 -5.13
N LEU A 382 30.85 1.59 -5.65
CA LEU A 382 30.84 2.05 -7.03
C LEU A 382 32.02 3.01 -7.30
N VAL A 383 32.27 3.99 -6.42
CA VAL A 383 33.37 4.95 -6.56
C VAL A 383 34.71 4.23 -6.53
N ARG A 384 34.94 3.34 -5.55
CA ARG A 384 36.19 2.55 -5.44
C ARG A 384 36.39 1.62 -6.64
N GLY A 385 35.29 1.01 -7.15
CA GLY A 385 35.32 0.21 -8.37
C GLY A 385 35.76 1.04 -9.58
N MET A 386 35.21 2.24 -9.74
CA MET A 386 35.58 3.17 -10.81
C MET A 386 37.02 3.63 -10.71
N GLU A 387 37.50 3.98 -9.51
CA GLU A 387 38.90 4.35 -9.26
C GLU A 387 39.86 3.20 -9.61
N THR A 388 39.53 1.99 -9.16
CA THR A 388 40.33 0.79 -9.46
C THR A 388 40.36 0.48 -10.95
N LEU A 389 39.24 0.61 -11.63
CA LEU A 389 39.14 0.41 -13.10
C LEU A 389 39.96 1.44 -13.84
N ARG A 390 39.87 2.72 -13.45
CA ARG A 390 40.65 3.82 -14.01
C ARG A 390 42.16 3.60 -13.82
N ALA A 391 42.61 3.10 -12.67
CA ALA A 391 44.00 2.81 -12.41
C ALA A 391 44.59 1.66 -13.25
N ARG A 392 43.69 0.77 -13.77
CA ARG A 392 44.10 -0.41 -14.55
C ARG A 392 43.94 -0.24 -16.07
N THR A 393 43.23 0.81 -16.52
CA THR A 393 42.89 0.99 -17.94
C THR A 393 43.25 2.38 -18.40
N THR A 394 44.06 2.46 -19.47
CA THR A 394 44.54 3.73 -20.03
C THR A 394 43.46 4.50 -20.81
N TRP A 395 42.47 3.78 -21.35
CA TRP A 395 41.37 4.39 -22.11
C TRP A 395 40.33 5.08 -21.24
N LEU A 396 40.25 4.73 -19.94
CA LEU A 396 39.28 5.31 -19.03
C LEU A 396 39.76 6.65 -18.48
N THR A 397 39.75 7.66 -19.35
CA THR A 397 40.07 9.06 -18.98
C THR A 397 39.07 9.61 -17.95
N GLY A 398 39.37 10.75 -17.36
CA GLY A 398 38.45 11.41 -16.44
C GLY A 398 37.07 11.70 -17.06
N ARG A 399 37.01 12.06 -18.36
CA ARG A 399 35.75 12.26 -19.10
C ARG A 399 35.00 10.95 -19.33
N ALA A 400 35.70 9.89 -19.72
CA ALA A 400 35.09 8.57 -19.93
C ALA A 400 34.53 7.99 -18.62
N SER A 401 35.24 8.15 -17.50
CA SER A 401 34.75 7.77 -16.17
C SER A 401 33.49 8.53 -15.75
N ALA A 402 33.46 9.83 -16.01
CA ALA A 402 32.31 10.66 -15.70
C ALA A 402 31.08 10.26 -16.55
N LEU A 403 31.30 9.98 -17.84
CA LEU A 403 30.21 9.50 -18.74
C LEU A 403 29.68 8.12 -18.32
N LEU A 404 30.59 7.19 -17.95
CA LEU A 404 30.19 5.86 -17.46
C LEU A 404 29.38 5.98 -16.18
N LEU A 405 29.83 6.78 -15.23
CA LEU A 405 29.09 7.03 -13.99
C LEU A 405 27.74 7.68 -14.26
N ALA A 406 27.67 8.69 -15.12
CA ALA A 406 26.42 9.32 -15.53
C ALA A 406 25.47 8.30 -16.17
N GLY A 407 25.98 7.39 -17.03
CA GLY A 407 25.21 6.28 -17.59
C GLY A 407 24.65 5.33 -16.53
N VAL A 408 25.45 4.96 -15.53
CA VAL A 408 25.01 4.12 -14.40
C VAL A 408 23.92 4.81 -13.58
N LEU A 409 24.08 6.10 -13.29
CA LEU A 409 23.09 6.88 -12.55
C LEU A 409 21.82 7.11 -13.38
N ALA A 410 21.93 7.33 -14.69
CA ALA A 410 20.79 7.43 -15.61
C ALA A 410 20.03 6.10 -15.69
N LEU A 411 20.73 4.97 -15.77
CA LEU A 411 20.12 3.64 -15.72
C LEU A 411 19.36 3.43 -14.41
N HIS A 412 19.99 3.72 -13.27
CA HIS A 412 19.36 3.63 -11.96
C HIS A 412 18.09 4.49 -11.89
N SER A 413 18.19 5.76 -12.29
CA SER A 413 17.05 6.68 -12.32
C SER A 413 15.92 6.19 -13.23
N GLY A 414 16.25 5.72 -14.44
CA GLY A 414 15.27 5.21 -15.40
C GLY A 414 14.52 3.98 -14.87
N LEU A 415 15.22 3.05 -14.20
CA LEU A 415 14.63 1.85 -13.61
C LEU A 415 13.64 2.20 -12.48
N VAL A 416 13.95 3.21 -11.69
CA VAL A 416 13.07 3.65 -10.59
C VAL A 416 11.88 4.44 -11.11
N LEU A 417 12.12 5.38 -12.04
CA LEU A 417 11.06 6.21 -12.63
C LEU A 417 10.08 5.38 -13.45
N ARG A 418 10.51 4.27 -14.06
CA ARG A 418 9.64 3.35 -14.81
C ARG A 418 8.49 2.79 -13.96
N VAL A 419 8.72 2.54 -12.69
CA VAL A 419 7.69 2.00 -11.77
C VAL A 419 6.88 3.09 -11.08
N HIS A 420 7.15 4.37 -11.36
CA HIS A 420 6.35 5.47 -10.82
C HIS A 420 4.91 5.44 -11.38
N PRO A 421 3.88 5.71 -10.59
CA PRO A 421 3.86 6.16 -9.19
C PRO A 421 3.88 5.04 -8.14
N TYR A 422 4.10 3.78 -8.52
CA TYR A 422 4.05 2.60 -7.63
C TYR A 422 5.44 1.98 -7.39
N PRO A 423 6.37 2.69 -6.73
CA PRO A 423 7.73 2.18 -6.54
C PRO A 423 7.79 0.89 -5.70
N GLY A 424 6.73 0.56 -4.93
CA GLY A 424 6.60 -0.71 -4.22
C GLY A 424 6.57 -1.94 -5.12
N THR A 425 6.23 -1.78 -6.42
CA THR A 425 6.22 -2.87 -7.41
C THR A 425 7.61 -3.21 -7.95
N HIS A 426 8.65 -2.44 -7.58
CA HIS A 426 10.01 -2.71 -8.00
C HIS A 426 10.56 -4.01 -7.42
N HIS A 427 11.15 -4.84 -8.30
CA HIS A 427 11.94 -6.01 -7.94
C HIS A 427 13.18 -6.09 -8.82
N ASN A 428 14.29 -6.61 -8.25
CA ASN A 428 15.59 -6.67 -8.90
C ASN A 428 15.56 -7.52 -10.18
N LEU A 429 15.87 -6.90 -11.30
CA LEU A 429 15.86 -7.56 -12.62
C LEU A 429 16.95 -8.63 -12.77
N LEU A 430 18.10 -8.52 -12.07
CA LEU A 430 19.14 -9.56 -12.05
C LEU A 430 18.64 -10.88 -11.50
N LEU A 431 17.65 -10.84 -10.60
CA LEU A 431 17.07 -11.99 -9.92
C LEU A 431 15.72 -12.41 -10.53
N GLY A 432 15.45 -11.99 -11.78
CA GLY A 432 14.22 -12.32 -12.50
C GLY A 432 13.06 -11.36 -12.28
N GLY A 433 13.29 -10.24 -11.57
CA GLY A 433 12.31 -9.16 -11.40
C GLY A 433 11.01 -9.61 -10.74
N SER A 434 9.92 -8.92 -11.07
CA SER A 434 8.58 -9.20 -10.51
C SER A 434 8.04 -10.58 -10.89
N ARG A 435 8.48 -11.16 -12.01
CA ARG A 435 8.04 -12.50 -12.46
C ARG A 435 8.49 -13.60 -11.50
N VAL A 436 9.72 -13.55 -11.02
CA VAL A 436 10.23 -14.49 -10.01
C VAL A 436 9.75 -14.10 -8.62
N ALA A 437 9.74 -12.78 -8.32
CA ALA A 437 9.30 -12.29 -7.02
C ALA A 437 7.87 -12.74 -6.66
N ARG A 438 6.94 -12.82 -7.64
CA ARG A 438 5.54 -13.27 -7.41
C ARG A 438 5.42 -14.68 -6.83
N SER A 439 6.37 -15.55 -7.12
CA SER A 439 6.39 -16.92 -6.58
C SER A 439 7.13 -17.03 -5.24
N LEU A 440 7.86 -15.97 -4.84
CA LEU A 440 8.67 -15.97 -3.63
C LEU A 440 8.13 -15.06 -2.54
N PHE A 441 7.51 -13.94 -2.90
CA PHE A 441 7.11 -12.89 -1.97
C PHE A 441 5.66 -12.49 -2.15
N GLN A 442 5.08 -12.00 -1.07
CA GLN A 442 3.83 -11.26 -1.10
C GLN A 442 4.02 -9.95 -1.89
N LEU A 443 3.19 -9.75 -2.91
CA LEU A 443 3.16 -8.53 -3.71
C LEU A 443 2.03 -7.59 -3.26
N GLY A 444 2.09 -6.34 -3.69
CA GLY A 444 0.97 -5.42 -3.57
C GLY A 444 0.65 -4.98 -2.14
N ASP A 445 1.65 -4.77 -1.28
CA ASP A 445 1.45 -4.42 0.13
C ASP A 445 0.63 -3.14 0.35
N GLN A 446 0.60 -2.24 -0.61
CA GLN A 446 -0.08 -0.94 -0.50
C GLN A 446 -1.35 -0.83 -1.35
N GLY A 447 -1.73 -1.90 -2.05
CA GLY A 447 -2.90 -1.90 -2.93
C GLY A 447 -2.63 -1.33 -4.31
N GLU A 448 -1.38 -1.46 -4.80
CA GLU A 448 -0.92 -0.91 -6.07
C GLU A 448 -1.80 -1.36 -7.24
N GLY A 449 -2.34 -0.39 -7.98
CA GLY A 449 -3.20 -0.59 -9.13
C GLY A 449 -4.70 -0.64 -8.84
N LEU A 450 -5.13 -0.67 -7.57
CA LEU A 450 -6.56 -0.64 -7.22
C LEU A 450 -7.23 0.68 -7.61
N ASP A 451 -6.52 1.80 -7.54
CA ASP A 451 -6.98 3.09 -8.03
C ASP A 451 -7.22 3.09 -9.55
N ARG A 452 -6.45 2.30 -10.31
CA ARG A 452 -6.67 2.13 -11.76
C ARG A 452 -7.90 1.29 -12.06
N ALA A 453 -8.14 0.23 -11.26
CA ALA A 453 -9.36 -0.56 -11.37
C ALA A 453 -10.60 0.30 -11.06
N ALA A 454 -10.55 1.13 -10.02
CA ALA A 454 -11.61 2.08 -9.71
C ALA A 454 -11.85 3.06 -10.87
N ARG A 455 -10.79 3.64 -11.45
CA ARG A 455 -10.91 4.52 -12.64
C ARG A 455 -11.47 3.80 -13.86
N TYR A 456 -11.08 2.54 -14.09
CA TYR A 456 -11.68 1.74 -15.16
C TYR A 456 -13.19 1.56 -14.96
N LEU A 457 -13.61 1.22 -13.75
CA LEU A 457 -15.03 1.05 -13.43
C LEU A 457 -15.81 2.37 -13.45
N ASN A 458 -15.17 3.49 -13.14
CA ASN A 458 -15.77 4.82 -13.26
C ASN A 458 -16.08 5.24 -14.71
N GLN A 459 -15.52 4.56 -15.71
CA GLN A 459 -15.83 4.78 -17.12
C GLN A 459 -17.05 3.98 -17.59
N LYS A 460 -17.57 3.08 -16.75
CA LYS A 460 -18.77 2.33 -17.05
C LYS A 460 -20.01 3.23 -16.94
N PRO A 461 -21.03 2.99 -17.78
CA PRO A 461 -22.31 3.68 -17.64
C PRO A 461 -22.89 3.47 -16.24
N GLY A 462 -23.47 4.51 -15.67
CA GLY A 462 -24.06 4.43 -14.34
C GLY A 462 -23.08 4.19 -13.19
N ALA A 463 -21.79 4.55 -13.36
CA ALA A 463 -20.73 4.23 -12.42
C ALA A 463 -21.00 4.62 -10.96
N GLY A 464 -21.77 5.68 -10.71
CA GLY A 464 -22.13 6.11 -9.36
C GLY A 464 -23.12 5.17 -8.66
N PHE A 465 -23.79 4.31 -9.40
CA PHE A 465 -24.75 3.32 -8.88
C PHE A 465 -24.17 1.90 -8.82
N LEU A 466 -22.97 1.70 -9.38
CA LEU A 466 -22.34 0.38 -9.36
C LEU A 466 -21.98 -0.03 -7.94
N THR A 467 -22.21 -1.29 -7.64
CA THR A 467 -21.77 -1.95 -6.41
C THR A 467 -20.65 -2.92 -6.73
N VAL A 468 -19.50 -2.77 -6.06
CA VAL A 468 -18.30 -3.58 -6.31
C VAL A 468 -17.90 -4.36 -5.09
N GLY A 469 -17.81 -5.68 -5.25
CA GLY A 469 -17.27 -6.58 -4.23
C GLY A 469 -15.75 -6.59 -4.24
N ILE A 470 -15.13 -6.41 -3.08
CA ILE A 470 -13.68 -6.45 -2.91
C ILE A 470 -13.32 -7.24 -1.66
N CYS A 471 -12.20 -7.98 -1.69
CA CYS A 471 -11.77 -8.79 -0.54
C CYS A 471 -11.47 -7.97 0.71
N ASP A 472 -10.91 -6.76 0.54
CA ASP A 472 -10.70 -5.79 1.63
C ASP A 472 -11.55 -4.53 1.34
N PRO A 473 -12.84 -4.49 1.75
CA PRO A 473 -13.72 -3.36 1.48
C PRO A 473 -13.27 -2.06 2.16
N GLY A 474 -12.38 -2.15 3.15
CA GLY A 474 -11.71 -1.01 3.77
C GLY A 474 -10.52 -0.48 2.97
N ASN A 475 -10.18 -1.07 1.82
CA ASN A 475 -9.05 -0.62 1.02
C ASN A 475 -9.30 0.74 0.37
N LEU A 476 -8.64 1.76 0.91
CA LEU A 476 -8.84 3.15 0.52
C LEU A 476 -8.32 3.46 -0.88
N MET A 477 -7.32 2.72 -1.39
CA MET A 477 -6.85 2.89 -2.77
C MET A 477 -7.96 2.64 -3.80
N PHE A 478 -8.88 1.72 -3.51
CA PHE A 478 -10.04 1.48 -4.35
C PHE A 478 -11.19 2.41 -3.99
N ARG A 479 -11.61 2.40 -2.72
CA ARG A 479 -12.83 3.07 -2.24
C ARG A 479 -12.85 4.58 -2.53
N GLU A 480 -11.75 5.27 -2.30
CA GLU A 480 -11.65 6.71 -2.50
C GLU A 480 -11.55 7.14 -3.98
N ASN A 481 -11.20 6.19 -4.86
CA ASN A 481 -11.13 6.45 -6.30
C ASN A 481 -12.37 5.95 -7.05
N PHE A 482 -13.29 5.24 -6.41
CA PHE A 482 -14.47 4.67 -7.02
C PHE A 482 -15.71 5.54 -6.72
N LYS A 483 -16.52 5.82 -7.73
CA LYS A 483 -17.73 6.67 -7.62
C LYS A 483 -18.93 5.95 -7.02
N GLY A 484 -18.97 4.62 -7.15
CA GLY A 484 -20.07 3.78 -6.66
C GLY A 484 -19.85 3.28 -5.24
N VAL A 485 -20.46 2.15 -4.89
CA VAL A 485 -20.45 1.57 -3.54
C VAL A 485 -19.54 0.36 -3.49
N THR A 486 -18.68 0.28 -2.48
CA THR A 486 -17.87 -0.92 -2.19
C THR A 486 -18.53 -1.79 -1.12
N LYS A 487 -18.52 -3.09 -1.33
CA LYS A 487 -19.06 -4.10 -0.44
C LYS A 487 -18.05 -5.24 -0.22
N PRO A 488 -18.22 -6.08 0.80
CA PRO A 488 -17.47 -7.33 0.90
C PRO A 488 -17.68 -8.19 -0.36
N ILE A 489 -16.66 -8.96 -0.74
CA ILE A 489 -16.66 -9.75 -1.99
C ILE A 489 -17.79 -10.78 -2.08
N ASN A 490 -18.24 -11.27 -0.92
CA ASN A 490 -19.34 -12.23 -0.80
C ASN A 490 -20.74 -11.61 -0.77
N HIS A 491 -20.85 -10.30 -0.93
CA HIS A 491 -22.15 -9.65 -1.00
C HIS A 491 -22.89 -10.10 -2.26
N THR A 492 -24.17 -10.43 -2.13
CA THR A 492 -24.98 -11.07 -3.20
C THR A 492 -25.28 -10.13 -4.37
N THR A 493 -25.34 -8.82 -4.09
CA THR A 493 -25.80 -7.80 -5.05
C THR A 493 -24.65 -6.93 -5.53
N VAL A 494 -23.56 -7.52 -6.03
CA VAL A 494 -22.45 -6.78 -6.62
C VAL A 494 -22.45 -6.90 -8.14
N ASP A 495 -22.12 -5.81 -8.83
CA ASP A 495 -21.99 -5.76 -10.29
C ASP A 495 -20.67 -6.36 -10.76
N TYR A 496 -19.62 -6.06 -10.02
CA TYR A 496 -18.26 -6.51 -10.32
C TYR A 496 -17.55 -6.99 -9.06
N ARG A 497 -16.57 -7.87 -9.24
CA ARG A 497 -15.64 -8.28 -8.20
C ARG A 497 -14.25 -7.86 -8.56
N VAL A 498 -13.54 -7.25 -7.61
CA VAL A 498 -12.16 -6.79 -7.79
C VAL A 498 -11.27 -7.60 -6.88
N PHE A 499 -10.27 -8.23 -7.49
CA PHE A 499 -9.25 -9.01 -6.79
C PHE A 499 -7.91 -8.30 -6.88
N HIS A 500 -7.17 -8.34 -5.80
CA HIS A 500 -5.82 -7.81 -5.74
C HIS A 500 -4.81 -8.94 -5.47
N VAL A 501 -3.60 -8.84 -6.05
CA VAL A 501 -2.57 -9.88 -5.94
C VAL A 501 -2.26 -10.26 -4.50
N ASN A 502 -2.27 -9.30 -3.59
CA ASN A 502 -2.04 -9.53 -2.17
C ASN A 502 -3.09 -10.46 -1.53
N ASP A 503 -4.36 -10.29 -1.94
CA ASP A 503 -5.45 -11.10 -1.42
C ASP A 503 -5.43 -12.50 -2.04
N VAL A 504 -5.16 -12.60 -3.34
CA VAL A 504 -5.05 -13.88 -4.08
C VAL A 504 -3.89 -14.72 -3.55
N GLN A 505 -2.71 -14.12 -3.28
CA GLN A 505 -1.56 -14.84 -2.73
C GLN A 505 -1.77 -15.30 -1.28
N ARG A 506 -2.71 -14.70 -0.56
CA ARG A 506 -2.97 -14.95 0.86
C ARG A 506 -4.31 -15.60 1.10
N SER A 507 -4.79 -16.44 0.21
CA SER A 507 -6.14 -17.05 0.13
C SER A 507 -6.92 -17.25 1.44
N VAL A 508 -6.21 -17.33 2.58
CA VAL A 508 -6.74 -17.55 3.93
C VAL A 508 -7.17 -16.27 4.67
N ARG A 509 -6.89 -15.06 4.13
CA ARG A 509 -7.15 -13.81 4.89
C ARG A 509 -8.62 -13.44 4.96
N PHE A 510 -9.35 -13.72 3.90
CA PHE A 510 -10.76 -13.38 3.79
C PHE A 510 -11.53 -14.62 3.34
N GLU A 511 -12.32 -15.19 4.23
CA GLU A 511 -13.27 -16.23 3.89
C GLU A 511 -14.07 -15.81 2.65
N HIS A 512 -14.24 -16.71 1.71
CA HIS A 512 -14.94 -16.51 0.43
C HIS A 512 -14.16 -15.85 -0.72
N CYS A 513 -13.00 -15.19 -0.52
CA CYS A 513 -12.24 -14.64 -1.65
C CYS A 513 -11.78 -15.72 -2.63
N GLU A 514 -11.42 -16.90 -2.13
CA GLU A 514 -10.94 -18.03 -2.93
C GLU A 514 -12.01 -18.54 -3.90
N THR A 515 -13.21 -18.82 -3.38
CA THR A 515 -14.33 -19.32 -4.20
C THR A 515 -14.69 -18.37 -5.36
N TYR A 516 -14.77 -17.06 -5.09
CA TYR A 516 -15.05 -16.08 -6.12
C TYR A 516 -13.86 -15.83 -7.05
N TRP A 517 -12.64 -16.07 -6.58
CA TRP A 517 -11.45 -16.01 -7.41
C TRP A 517 -11.40 -17.15 -8.42
N GLU A 518 -11.73 -18.37 -8.01
CA GLU A 518 -11.84 -19.53 -8.91
C GLU A 518 -12.89 -19.29 -10.00
N ALA A 519 -14.06 -18.76 -9.64
CA ALA A 519 -15.09 -18.37 -10.61
C ALA A 519 -14.57 -17.31 -11.59
N CYS A 520 -13.88 -16.28 -11.10
CA CYS A 520 -13.26 -15.25 -11.94
C CYS A 520 -12.23 -15.83 -12.93
N GLN A 521 -11.45 -16.81 -12.49
CA GLN A 521 -10.47 -17.48 -13.35
C GLN A 521 -11.14 -18.32 -14.43
N ALA A 522 -12.23 -19.01 -14.10
CA ALA A 522 -12.98 -19.84 -15.04
C ALA A 522 -13.63 -19.02 -16.15
N GLU A 523 -14.25 -17.87 -15.81
CA GLU A 523 -14.91 -16.98 -16.76
C GLU A 523 -13.93 -16.01 -17.45
N GLY A 524 -12.78 -15.76 -16.85
CA GLY A 524 -11.80 -14.78 -17.25
C GLY A 524 -12.12 -13.34 -16.78
N PRO A 525 -11.10 -12.57 -16.39
CA PRO A 525 -11.29 -11.18 -15.98
C PRO A 525 -11.65 -10.30 -17.18
N ILE A 526 -12.56 -9.34 -16.98
CA ILE A 526 -12.91 -8.34 -17.99
C ILE A 526 -11.87 -7.24 -18.14
N TRP A 527 -11.02 -7.08 -17.13
CA TRP A 527 -9.91 -6.13 -17.12
C TRP A 527 -8.83 -6.56 -16.13
N THR A 528 -7.58 -6.28 -16.49
CA THR A 528 -6.41 -6.62 -15.66
C THR A 528 -5.40 -5.49 -15.67
N GLN A 529 -4.92 -5.11 -14.49
CA GLN A 529 -3.76 -4.23 -14.34
C GLN A 529 -2.52 -5.04 -14.05
N SER A 530 -1.51 -4.87 -14.87
CA SER A 530 -0.20 -5.52 -14.68
C SER A 530 0.90 -4.49 -14.46
N PHE A 531 1.95 -4.90 -13.69
CA PHE A 531 3.22 -4.20 -13.55
C PHE A 531 4.34 -5.18 -13.91
N ASP A 532 5.27 -4.75 -14.75
CA ASP A 532 6.38 -5.58 -15.25
C ASP A 532 5.94 -6.96 -15.80
N GLY A 533 4.76 -7.00 -16.44
CA GLY A 533 4.17 -8.22 -16.99
C GLY A 533 3.61 -9.18 -15.95
N VAL A 534 3.48 -8.75 -14.69
CA VAL A 534 2.83 -9.50 -13.62
C VAL A 534 1.47 -8.85 -13.31
N PRO A 535 0.37 -9.59 -13.35
CA PRO A 535 -0.94 -9.09 -12.96
C PRO A 535 -1.00 -8.77 -11.47
N TYR A 536 -1.55 -7.61 -11.14
CA TYR A 536 -1.73 -7.13 -9.77
C TYR A 536 -3.20 -6.96 -9.38
N VAL A 537 -4.05 -6.56 -10.33
CA VAL A 537 -5.47 -6.36 -10.08
C VAL A 537 -6.28 -6.96 -11.21
N TRP A 538 -7.36 -7.63 -10.87
CA TRP A 538 -8.32 -8.18 -11.80
C TRP A 538 -9.72 -7.63 -11.48
N VAL A 539 -10.46 -7.28 -12.52
CA VAL A 539 -11.87 -6.95 -12.45
C VAL A 539 -12.64 -8.03 -13.16
N CYS A 540 -13.57 -8.66 -12.47
CA CYS A 540 -14.40 -9.74 -12.98
C CYS A 540 -15.88 -9.34 -12.94
N SER A 541 -16.68 -9.89 -13.86
CA SER A 541 -18.12 -9.79 -13.77
C SER A 541 -18.61 -10.56 -12.54
N ALA A 542 -19.62 -10.05 -11.86
CA ALA A 542 -20.22 -10.74 -10.72
C ALA A 542 -21.56 -11.41 -11.07
N TYR A 543 -22.04 -11.18 -12.28
CA TYR A 543 -23.31 -11.71 -12.77
C TYR A 543 -23.09 -12.79 -13.83
N ALA A 544 -24.03 -13.73 -13.88
CA ALA A 544 -24.02 -14.77 -14.90
C ALA A 544 -24.21 -14.17 -16.29
N ARG A 545 -23.52 -14.74 -17.29
CA ARG A 545 -23.66 -14.36 -18.71
C ARG A 545 -24.33 -15.44 -19.52
N ASP A 546 -24.51 -16.61 -18.95
CA ASP A 546 -25.09 -17.76 -19.58
C ASP A 546 -26.27 -18.28 -18.72
N LEU A 547 -27.36 -18.64 -19.39
CA LEU A 547 -28.53 -19.23 -18.76
C LEU A 547 -28.22 -20.58 -18.11
N SER A 548 -27.18 -21.27 -18.55
CA SER A 548 -26.74 -22.54 -17.97
C SER A 548 -26.29 -22.46 -16.50
N ALA A 549 -26.03 -21.25 -16.00
CA ALA A 549 -25.76 -20.99 -14.58
C ALA A 549 -27.01 -21.19 -13.69
N PHE A 550 -28.20 -21.32 -14.30
CA PHE A 550 -29.47 -21.42 -13.62
C PHE A 550 -30.24 -22.69 -14.04
N SER A 551 -31.05 -23.21 -13.13
CA SER A 551 -32.04 -24.24 -13.47
C SER A 551 -33.28 -23.53 -14.05
N VAL A 552 -33.56 -23.77 -15.33
CA VAL A 552 -34.63 -23.14 -16.08
C VAL A 552 -35.54 -24.23 -16.63
N ASP A 553 -36.84 -24.23 -16.22
CA ASP A 553 -37.75 -25.29 -16.60
C ASP A 553 -38.32 -25.06 -18.00
N HIS A 554 -38.61 -23.80 -18.34
CA HIS A 554 -39.22 -23.40 -19.60
C HIS A 554 -38.38 -22.33 -20.29
N ARG A 555 -37.92 -22.62 -21.49
CA ARG A 555 -37.20 -21.64 -22.33
C ARG A 555 -38.25 -20.79 -23.09
N VAL A 556 -37.96 -19.49 -23.13
CA VAL A 556 -38.74 -18.50 -23.88
C VAL A 556 -37.74 -17.70 -24.69
N ASP A 557 -38.10 -17.30 -25.89
CA ASP A 557 -37.33 -16.40 -26.72
C ASP A 557 -38.23 -15.24 -27.12
N ALA A 558 -38.31 -14.23 -26.26
CA ALA A 558 -39.16 -13.07 -26.47
C ALA A 558 -38.42 -11.80 -26.03
N ARG A 559 -38.72 -10.69 -26.69
CA ARG A 559 -38.08 -9.39 -26.44
C ARG A 559 -39.04 -8.37 -25.87
N LEU A 560 -38.56 -7.50 -25.00
CA LEU A 560 -39.24 -6.36 -24.44
C LEU A 560 -38.47 -5.08 -24.73
N GLY A 561 -39.09 -4.13 -25.42
CA GLY A 561 -38.40 -2.93 -25.88
C GLY A 561 -37.24 -3.28 -26.82
N ASP A 562 -36.16 -2.48 -26.74
CA ASP A 562 -35.01 -2.60 -27.67
C ASP A 562 -33.92 -3.52 -27.13
N HIS A 563 -33.81 -3.67 -25.79
CA HIS A 563 -32.59 -4.25 -25.18
C HIS A 563 -32.87 -5.33 -24.12
N VAL A 564 -34.09 -5.75 -23.90
CA VAL A 564 -34.42 -6.77 -22.90
C VAL A 564 -34.98 -8.03 -23.57
N GLU A 565 -34.44 -9.18 -23.20
CA GLU A 565 -34.88 -10.50 -23.64
C GLU A 565 -35.36 -11.32 -22.44
N LEU A 566 -36.47 -12.02 -22.58
CA LEU A 566 -36.87 -13.08 -21.65
C LEU A 566 -36.34 -14.41 -22.18
N LEU A 567 -35.37 -14.98 -21.46
CA LEU A 567 -34.71 -16.24 -21.85
C LEU A 567 -35.46 -17.50 -21.39
N GLY A 568 -36.27 -17.35 -20.35
CA GLY A 568 -37.02 -18.47 -19.77
C GLY A 568 -37.60 -18.16 -18.40
N TYR A 569 -38.25 -19.15 -17.84
CA TYR A 569 -38.83 -19.08 -16.49
C TYR A 569 -38.82 -20.44 -15.81
N THR A 570 -38.99 -20.43 -14.49
CA THR A 570 -39.24 -21.60 -13.64
C THR A 570 -40.55 -21.38 -12.90
N LEU A 571 -41.43 -22.39 -13.00
CA LEU A 571 -42.73 -22.40 -12.35
C LEU A 571 -42.91 -23.77 -11.68
N PRO A 572 -42.85 -23.87 -10.35
CA PRO A 572 -42.84 -25.14 -9.62
C PRO A 572 -44.13 -25.97 -9.82
N SER A 573 -45.24 -25.32 -10.06
CA SER A 573 -46.52 -25.98 -10.33
C SER A 573 -47.46 -25.09 -11.16
N THR A 574 -48.17 -25.67 -12.08
CA THR A 574 -49.28 -25.01 -12.80
C THR A 574 -50.62 -25.19 -12.10
N MET A 575 -50.71 -26.02 -11.04
CA MET A 575 -51.89 -26.17 -10.19
C MET A 575 -51.71 -25.37 -8.90
N ILE A 576 -52.58 -24.38 -8.70
CA ILE A 576 -52.49 -23.41 -7.60
C ILE A 576 -53.82 -23.42 -6.85
N SER A 577 -53.83 -23.37 -5.51
CA SER A 577 -55.07 -23.22 -4.74
C SER A 577 -55.44 -21.74 -4.60
N ALA A 578 -56.72 -21.42 -4.65
CA ALA A 578 -57.18 -20.09 -4.31
C ALA A 578 -56.82 -19.76 -2.84
N GLY A 579 -56.23 -18.60 -2.61
CA GLY A 579 -55.71 -18.16 -1.32
C GLY A 579 -54.21 -18.42 -1.10
N ASP A 580 -53.58 -19.19 -1.96
CA ASP A 580 -52.15 -19.46 -1.89
C ASP A 580 -51.31 -18.36 -2.59
N THR A 581 -50.02 -18.34 -2.30
CA THR A 581 -49.03 -17.57 -3.04
C THR A 581 -48.13 -18.53 -3.80
N PHE A 582 -48.01 -18.37 -5.11
CA PHE A 582 -47.05 -19.09 -5.91
C PHE A 582 -45.90 -18.19 -6.34
N SER A 583 -44.75 -18.75 -6.64
CA SER A 583 -43.61 -18.00 -7.17
C SER A 583 -43.34 -18.41 -8.61
N VAL A 584 -43.11 -17.41 -9.46
CA VAL A 584 -42.49 -17.58 -10.77
C VAL A 584 -41.13 -16.90 -10.77
N THR A 585 -40.10 -17.60 -11.25
CA THR A 585 -38.75 -17.05 -11.46
C THR A 585 -38.57 -16.76 -12.94
N LEU A 586 -38.23 -15.54 -13.28
CA LEU A 586 -37.96 -15.10 -14.64
C LEU A 586 -36.46 -14.96 -14.85
N PHE A 587 -35.98 -15.20 -16.08
CA PHE A 587 -34.61 -15.05 -16.45
C PHE A 587 -34.50 -14.08 -17.63
N TRP A 588 -34.00 -12.87 -17.33
CA TRP A 588 -33.88 -11.79 -18.28
C TRP A 588 -32.45 -11.70 -18.79
N ARG A 589 -32.26 -11.24 -20.03
CA ARG A 589 -30.97 -10.85 -20.56
C ARG A 589 -31.05 -9.47 -21.19
N SER A 590 -30.00 -8.66 -20.97
CA SER A 590 -29.83 -7.40 -21.67
C SER A 590 -28.85 -7.53 -22.81
N ASP A 591 -29.18 -7.10 -24.04
CA ASP A 591 -28.23 -7.04 -25.17
C ASP A 591 -27.60 -5.65 -25.35
N GLY A 592 -28.01 -4.68 -24.53
CA GLY A 592 -27.51 -3.29 -24.55
C GLY A 592 -27.74 -2.56 -23.22
N LEU A 593 -27.63 -1.24 -23.25
CA LEU A 593 -27.97 -0.38 -22.10
C LEU A 593 -29.48 -0.15 -22.08
N VAL A 594 -30.15 -0.56 -21.03
CA VAL A 594 -31.58 -0.36 -20.89
C VAL A 594 -31.92 1.10 -20.56
N GLY A 595 -31.07 1.78 -19.77
CA GLY A 595 -31.14 3.24 -19.54
C GLY A 595 -32.36 3.79 -18.83
N ALA A 596 -33.43 2.99 -18.65
CA ALA A 596 -34.68 3.37 -18.04
C ALA A 596 -34.98 2.54 -16.78
N ASP A 597 -35.79 3.06 -15.88
CA ASP A 597 -36.26 2.36 -14.69
C ASP A 597 -37.56 1.58 -15.04
N ASN A 598 -37.35 0.36 -15.58
CA ASN A 598 -38.46 -0.49 -15.94
C ASN A 598 -38.79 -1.45 -14.80
N HIS A 599 -40.09 -1.55 -14.49
CA HIS A 599 -40.60 -2.51 -13.54
C HIS A 599 -41.18 -3.71 -14.29
N VAL A 600 -41.03 -4.90 -13.74
CA VAL A 600 -41.63 -6.13 -14.23
C VAL A 600 -43.04 -6.22 -13.65
N PHE A 601 -44.00 -6.64 -14.47
CA PHE A 601 -45.31 -7.10 -14.01
C PHE A 601 -45.48 -8.58 -14.30
N VAL A 602 -46.10 -9.28 -13.37
CA VAL A 602 -46.54 -10.66 -13.50
C VAL A 602 -48.06 -10.67 -13.23
N HIS A 603 -48.83 -10.99 -14.26
CA HIS A 603 -50.28 -10.92 -14.24
C HIS A 603 -50.90 -12.31 -14.40
N VAL A 604 -51.92 -12.58 -13.63
CA VAL A 604 -52.83 -13.72 -13.83
C VAL A 604 -54.17 -13.18 -14.39
N LEU A 605 -54.54 -13.66 -15.55
CA LEU A 605 -55.70 -13.19 -16.30
C LEU A 605 -56.78 -14.31 -16.36
N ASP A 606 -58.05 -13.93 -16.28
CA ASP A 606 -59.17 -14.83 -16.51
C ASP A 606 -59.37 -15.10 -18.02
N GLN A 607 -60.34 -15.95 -18.37
CA GLN A 607 -60.69 -16.25 -19.77
C GLN A 607 -61.17 -15.03 -20.56
N GLY A 608 -61.62 -14.00 -19.87
CA GLY A 608 -62.09 -12.73 -20.47
C GLY A 608 -60.91 -11.73 -20.63
N GLY A 609 -59.70 -12.09 -20.20
CA GLY A 609 -58.51 -11.21 -20.20
C GLY A 609 -58.51 -10.20 -19.04
N ASN A 610 -59.33 -10.35 -18.01
CA ASN A 610 -59.35 -9.46 -16.87
C ASN A 610 -58.28 -9.88 -15.87
N LEU A 611 -57.60 -8.89 -15.25
CA LEU A 611 -56.57 -9.09 -14.24
C LEU A 611 -57.22 -9.57 -12.91
N VAL A 612 -56.79 -10.75 -12.42
CA VAL A 612 -57.34 -11.36 -11.20
C VAL A 612 -56.31 -11.49 -10.08
N ALA A 613 -55.00 -11.56 -10.42
CA ALA A 613 -53.87 -11.52 -9.47
C ALA A 613 -52.66 -10.94 -10.14
N GLN A 614 -51.80 -10.30 -9.37
CA GLN A 614 -50.55 -9.71 -9.91
C GLN A 614 -49.45 -9.59 -8.87
N HIS A 615 -48.24 -9.48 -9.39
CA HIS A 615 -47.07 -8.98 -8.64
C HIS A 615 -46.22 -8.08 -9.55
N ASP A 616 -46.07 -6.82 -9.17
CA ASP A 616 -45.29 -5.82 -9.91
C ASP A 616 -44.11 -5.39 -9.05
N GLY A 617 -42.95 -5.20 -9.66
CA GLY A 617 -41.78 -4.77 -8.92
C GLY A 617 -40.56 -4.47 -9.76
N VAL A 618 -39.57 -3.88 -9.10
CA VAL A 618 -38.22 -3.74 -9.64
C VAL A 618 -37.58 -5.14 -9.74
N PRO A 619 -36.97 -5.50 -10.85
CA PRO A 619 -36.35 -6.82 -11.02
C PRO A 619 -35.40 -7.20 -9.86
N ALA A 620 -35.32 -8.51 -9.57
CA ALA A 620 -34.56 -9.09 -8.50
C ALA A 620 -34.81 -8.42 -7.12
N SER A 621 -36.07 -8.18 -6.79
CA SER A 621 -36.48 -7.60 -5.50
C SER A 621 -35.82 -6.27 -5.18
N ARG A 622 -35.58 -5.43 -6.18
CA ARG A 622 -34.87 -4.13 -6.15
C ARG A 622 -33.33 -4.22 -6.16
N ASP A 623 -32.75 -5.40 -6.16
CA ASP A 623 -31.28 -5.54 -6.15
C ASP A 623 -30.67 -5.28 -7.53
N ARG A 624 -31.43 -5.47 -8.62
CA ARG A 624 -30.99 -5.30 -10.01
C ARG A 624 -31.99 -4.47 -10.86
N PRO A 625 -32.11 -3.16 -10.61
CA PRO A 625 -32.95 -2.30 -11.46
C PRO A 625 -32.42 -2.28 -12.90
N THR A 626 -33.32 -2.18 -13.88
CA THR A 626 -32.97 -2.33 -15.30
C THR A 626 -31.94 -1.34 -15.82
N TRP A 627 -31.89 -0.13 -15.28
CA TRP A 627 -30.86 0.88 -15.63
C TRP A 627 -29.44 0.46 -15.26
N GLY A 628 -29.28 -0.50 -14.34
CA GLY A 628 -27.96 -1.07 -13.93
C GLY A 628 -27.55 -2.30 -14.73
N TRP A 629 -28.41 -2.84 -15.62
CA TRP A 629 -28.10 -4.06 -16.36
C TRP A 629 -26.96 -3.86 -17.34
N GLN A 630 -26.07 -4.84 -17.40
CA GLN A 630 -24.93 -4.84 -18.29
C GLN A 630 -25.19 -5.70 -19.52
N LYS A 631 -24.59 -5.35 -20.66
CA LYS A 631 -24.73 -6.14 -21.88
C LYS A 631 -24.31 -7.60 -21.67
N GLY A 632 -25.22 -8.53 -21.98
CA GLY A 632 -25.03 -9.97 -21.85
C GLY A 632 -25.27 -10.51 -20.44
N GLU A 633 -25.70 -9.68 -19.49
CA GLU A 633 -26.05 -10.11 -18.13
C GLU A 633 -27.35 -10.91 -18.16
N VAL A 634 -27.36 -12.05 -17.44
CA VAL A 634 -28.58 -12.82 -17.15
C VAL A 634 -29.01 -12.51 -15.73
N VAL A 635 -30.18 -11.92 -15.59
CA VAL A 635 -30.78 -11.52 -14.30
C VAL A 635 -31.88 -12.52 -13.92
N ARG A 636 -31.71 -13.16 -12.76
CA ARG A 636 -32.75 -13.96 -12.11
C ARG A 636 -33.68 -13.03 -11.34
N ASP A 637 -35.01 -13.21 -11.52
CA ASP A 637 -36.03 -12.32 -11.00
C ASP A 637 -37.20 -13.12 -10.44
N ASP A 638 -37.37 -13.13 -9.12
CA ASP A 638 -38.35 -13.94 -8.40
C ASP A 638 -39.61 -13.13 -8.08
N HIS A 639 -40.75 -13.60 -8.49
CA HIS A 639 -42.03 -12.94 -8.29
C HIS A 639 -43.00 -13.83 -7.48
N PRO A 640 -43.27 -13.53 -6.20
CA PRO A 640 -44.33 -14.17 -5.42
C PRO A 640 -45.68 -13.52 -5.78
N VAL A 641 -46.57 -14.31 -6.37
CA VAL A 641 -47.91 -13.85 -6.83
C VAL A 641 -48.96 -14.36 -5.85
N PRO A 642 -49.61 -13.49 -5.06
CA PRO A 642 -50.68 -13.89 -4.16
C PRO A 642 -51.99 -14.08 -4.97
N VAL A 643 -52.62 -15.24 -4.83
CA VAL A 643 -53.87 -15.57 -5.48
C VAL A 643 -55.03 -15.28 -4.51
N PRO A 644 -56.06 -14.47 -4.89
CA PRO A 644 -57.20 -14.21 -4.03
C PRO A 644 -57.97 -15.48 -3.63
N ALA A 645 -58.37 -15.61 -2.36
CA ALA A 645 -59.07 -16.78 -1.84
C ALA A 645 -60.46 -17.01 -2.48
N GLY A 646 -61.09 -15.96 -3.00
CA GLY A 646 -62.36 -16.04 -3.65
C GLY A 646 -62.38 -16.33 -5.16
N LEU A 647 -61.19 -16.70 -5.70
CA LEU A 647 -61.06 -16.93 -7.15
C LEU A 647 -61.73 -18.23 -7.55
N PRO A 648 -62.62 -18.21 -8.58
CA PRO A 648 -63.35 -19.40 -9.05
C PRO A 648 -62.42 -20.47 -9.59
N ARG A 649 -62.76 -21.75 -9.42
CA ARG A 649 -62.06 -22.84 -10.08
C ARG A 649 -62.09 -22.66 -11.59
N GLY A 650 -60.94 -22.71 -12.25
CA GLY A 650 -60.87 -22.51 -13.70
C GLY A 650 -59.42 -22.47 -14.21
N THR A 651 -59.31 -22.23 -15.52
CA THR A 651 -58.04 -22.01 -16.20
C THR A 651 -57.81 -20.52 -16.34
N TYR A 652 -56.60 -20.09 -16.00
CA TYR A 652 -56.14 -18.71 -16.02
C TYR A 652 -54.84 -18.60 -16.81
N THR A 653 -54.57 -17.44 -17.36
CA THR A 653 -53.38 -17.20 -18.16
C THR A 653 -52.35 -16.44 -17.32
N LEU A 654 -51.13 -16.97 -17.23
CA LEU A 654 -49.97 -16.27 -16.65
C LEU A 654 -49.27 -15.49 -17.74
N SER A 655 -49.11 -14.18 -17.57
CA SER A 655 -48.41 -13.29 -18.48
C SER A 655 -47.47 -12.36 -17.76
N VAL A 656 -46.39 -11.96 -18.46
CA VAL A 656 -45.34 -11.07 -17.93
C VAL A 656 -45.01 -9.98 -18.93
N GLY A 657 -44.48 -8.88 -18.43
CA GLY A 657 -43.94 -7.79 -19.24
C GLY A 657 -43.20 -6.77 -18.38
N MET A 658 -42.86 -5.68 -19.02
CA MET A 658 -42.23 -4.55 -18.34
C MET A 658 -42.94 -3.24 -18.70
N TYR A 659 -42.85 -2.29 -17.78
CA TYR A 659 -43.30 -0.91 -18.03
C TYR A 659 -42.29 0.09 -17.45
N ASP A 660 -42.16 1.22 -18.11
CA ASP A 660 -41.37 2.35 -17.59
C ASP A 660 -42.07 2.91 -16.34
N TYR A 661 -41.33 2.98 -15.22
CA TYR A 661 -41.93 3.38 -13.94
C TYR A 661 -42.36 4.85 -13.93
N GLY A 662 -41.66 5.72 -14.65
CA GLY A 662 -42.03 7.15 -14.72
C GLY A 662 -43.28 7.43 -15.53
N THR A 663 -43.37 6.83 -16.72
CA THR A 663 -44.48 7.06 -17.68
C THR A 663 -45.62 6.09 -17.55
N LYS A 664 -45.43 4.95 -16.89
CA LYS A 664 -46.36 3.80 -16.82
C LYS A 664 -46.63 3.15 -18.17
N ALA A 665 -45.91 3.52 -19.22
CA ALA A 665 -46.04 2.92 -20.54
C ALA A 665 -45.41 1.51 -20.55
N ARG A 666 -46.14 0.53 -21.07
CA ARG A 666 -45.60 -0.82 -21.26
C ARG A 666 -44.59 -0.83 -22.39
N LEU A 667 -43.53 -1.60 -22.21
CA LEU A 667 -42.57 -1.88 -23.27
C LEU A 667 -43.27 -2.77 -24.34
N PRO A 668 -43.03 -2.51 -25.64
CA PRO A 668 -43.51 -3.41 -26.67
C PRO A 668 -42.89 -4.80 -26.53
N ALA A 669 -43.68 -5.84 -26.53
CA ALA A 669 -43.26 -7.23 -26.48
C ALA A 669 -43.24 -7.83 -27.88
N ARG A 670 -42.23 -8.62 -28.24
CA ARG A 670 -42.10 -9.34 -29.51
C ARG A 670 -41.72 -10.79 -29.25
N ASP A 671 -42.27 -11.68 -30.09
CA ASP A 671 -41.84 -13.09 -30.08
C ASP A 671 -40.47 -13.31 -30.79
N ALA A 672 -40.06 -14.58 -30.87
CA ALA A 672 -38.83 -14.99 -31.52
C ALA A 672 -38.76 -14.58 -33.01
N ASP A 673 -39.88 -14.48 -33.70
CA ASP A 673 -39.97 -14.08 -35.11
C ASP A 673 -40.03 -12.56 -35.29
N GLY A 674 -40.03 -11.80 -34.20
CA GLY A 674 -40.09 -10.34 -34.16
C GLY A 674 -41.53 -9.79 -34.28
N THR A 675 -42.55 -10.64 -34.23
CA THR A 675 -43.96 -10.23 -34.28
C THR A 675 -44.35 -9.57 -32.96
N GLU A 676 -45.01 -8.41 -33.05
CA GLU A 676 -45.41 -7.68 -31.85
C GLU A 676 -46.60 -8.40 -31.14
N LEU A 677 -46.41 -8.64 -29.86
CA LEU A 677 -47.37 -9.28 -29.01
C LEU A 677 -48.36 -8.24 -28.45
N PRO A 678 -49.69 -8.56 -28.45
CA PRO A 678 -50.72 -7.60 -28.04
C PRO A 678 -50.55 -7.21 -26.56
N GLY A 679 -50.78 -5.93 -26.27
CA GLY A 679 -50.75 -5.40 -24.91
C GLY A 679 -49.39 -5.31 -24.25
N GLY A 680 -48.28 -5.51 -25.00
CA GLY A 680 -46.92 -5.46 -24.46
C GLY A 680 -46.65 -6.52 -23.38
N GLN A 681 -47.21 -7.72 -23.56
CA GLN A 681 -47.05 -8.81 -22.60
C GLN A 681 -46.74 -10.15 -23.29
N ILE A 682 -46.03 -11.00 -22.61
CA ILE A 682 -45.60 -12.35 -23.04
C ILE A 682 -46.44 -13.35 -22.24
N THR A 683 -47.16 -14.23 -22.89
CA THR A 683 -47.89 -15.35 -22.25
C THR A 683 -46.87 -16.46 -21.91
N LEU A 684 -46.82 -16.88 -20.65
CA LEU A 684 -45.91 -17.91 -20.16
C LEU A 684 -46.57 -19.30 -20.11
N SER A 685 -47.72 -19.40 -19.45
CA SER A 685 -48.39 -20.68 -19.17
C SER A 685 -49.87 -20.48 -18.86
N GLU A 686 -50.61 -21.57 -18.96
CA GLU A 686 -51.94 -21.68 -18.33
C GLU A 686 -51.77 -22.19 -16.89
N LEU A 687 -52.53 -21.61 -15.97
CA LEU A 687 -52.63 -22.01 -14.56
C LEU A 687 -54.01 -22.62 -14.30
N ALA A 688 -54.03 -23.79 -13.67
CA ALA A 688 -55.25 -24.39 -13.15
C ALA A 688 -55.46 -23.98 -11.69
N ILE A 689 -56.42 -23.10 -11.42
CA ILE A 689 -56.75 -22.69 -10.05
C ILE A 689 -57.82 -23.59 -9.50
N SER A 690 -57.52 -24.30 -8.40
CA SER A 690 -58.51 -25.05 -7.63
C SER A 690 -59.25 -24.08 -6.73
N GLY A 691 -60.60 -24.15 -6.68
CA GLY A 691 -61.40 -23.33 -5.75
C GLY A 691 -60.97 -23.57 -4.29
N ALA A 692 -61.19 -22.59 -3.43
CA ALA A 692 -60.98 -22.76 -2.02
C ALA A 692 -61.74 -23.99 -1.50
N PRO A 693 -61.11 -24.80 -0.59
CA PRO A 693 -61.72 -26.00 -0.03
C PRO A 693 -63.03 -25.69 0.71
#